data_711827fc3db5310357692a1a1bc26274
#
_entry.id   711827fc3db5310357692a1a1bc26274
#
_cell.length_a   1.000
_cell.length_b   1.000
_cell.length_c   1.000
_cell.angle_alpha   90.00
_cell.angle_beta   90.00
_cell.angle_gamma   90.00
#
_symmetry.space_group_name_H-M   'P 1'
#
loop_
_entity.id
_entity.type
_entity.pdbx_description
1 polymer ?
#
loop_
_entity_poly.entity_id
_entity_poly.type
_entity_poly.pdbx_seq_one_letter_code
_entity_poly.pdbx_strand_id
1 'polypeptide(L)'
;MEQTYQYAWIIPFVPLPVTMLIGVGLLLFPTATKNLRRMWAFPSILLLSIVMIFSINLSIQQINSSSIYQYVWSWTLDNDFSLEFGYLIDGLTSIMSMLITTVGIMVLIYSDNYMAHDQGYLRFFAYMSFFSTSMLGLVTSSNLIQIYFFWELVGMCSYLLIGFWFTRPSAANACQKAFVTNRVGDFGLLLGILGFYWITGSFEFGDLFEILNNLIHNNEVNSPFVTLCAALLFTGAIAKSAQFPLHVWLPDAMEGPTPISALIHAATMVAAGIFLVARLLPLFIVIPYIMNFISLIGIITLLLGATLALAQKDIKRGLAYSTMSQLGYMMLALGMGSYRSALFHLITHAYSKALLFLGSGSVIHSMETIVGYSPDKSQNMVLMGGLTKHVPITKKSFLLGTLSLCGIPPLACFWSKDEILNETWLYSPIFAIIAWATAGLTAFYMFRIYLLTFEGHLNINFQNYSGNQNTPLYSISLWGKGCSTRINKNFRLLRITNNKTFFSFSKKTYGSDENVRKKNEGRPFINIVRFNNKKYFSYPYESDNTMLFPLLVLVLFTLFVGSIGISLNQEGTDLDILSKWLAPSINLFHQKSKDSADWYEFFKDAIFSVSIAYLGIFVASFLYKPIYSSFKNFDIINSFVKTGPKRRRWDQIINLLYDWSYNRAYIDTFYTTFFTGSIRGLAQLTHFFDRRVIDGITNGFGVISFFLGECIKYVGGGRISSYLFVYFSCVSIFLVIYYLNFFDIPFAFFIQ
;
A
#
# COMPACT_ATOMS: atom_id res chain seq x y z
N MET A 1 21.06 26.69 20.10
CA MET A 1 20.16 26.14 19.06
C MET A 1 20.84 25.02 18.28
N GLU A 2 22.07 25.15 17.84
CA GLU A 2 22.81 24.11 17.09
C GLU A 2 22.91 22.77 17.81
N GLN A 3 23.01 22.76 19.13
CA GLN A 3 23.14 21.53 19.93
C GLN A 3 21.97 20.54 19.79
N THR A 4 20.74 21.02 19.56
CA THR A 4 19.58 20.13 19.44
C THR A 4 19.56 19.37 18.12
N TYR A 5 20.04 19.97 17.03
CA TYR A 5 20.11 19.30 15.73
C TYR A 5 21.17 18.20 15.66
N GLN A 6 22.24 18.31 16.44
CA GLN A 6 23.27 17.26 16.53
C GLN A 6 22.71 15.93 17.04
N TYR A 7 21.63 15.96 17.82
CA TYR A 7 20.96 14.78 18.34
C TYR A 7 19.84 14.24 17.43
N ALA A 8 19.68 14.74 16.21
CA ALA A 8 18.61 14.31 15.30
C ALA A 8 18.69 12.82 14.90
N TRP A 9 19.86 12.18 15.06
CA TRP A 9 20.01 10.73 14.92
C TRP A 9 19.10 9.93 15.87
N ILE A 10 18.64 10.53 16.96
CA ILE A 10 17.68 9.94 17.89
C ILE A 10 16.39 9.52 17.17
N ILE A 11 15.95 10.30 16.18
CA ILE A 11 14.68 10.08 15.49
C ILE A 11 14.57 8.66 14.89
N PRO A 12 15.46 8.20 13.99
CA PRO A 12 15.37 6.86 13.42
C PRO A 12 15.88 5.75 14.35
N PHE A 13 16.86 6.04 15.25
CA PHE A 13 17.57 4.98 15.99
C PHE A 13 16.91 4.59 17.31
N VAL A 14 16.24 5.50 18.00
CA VAL A 14 15.66 5.21 19.33
C VAL A 14 14.54 4.14 19.29
N PRO A 15 13.63 4.08 18.29
CA PRO A 15 12.62 3.02 18.25
C PRO A 15 13.16 1.64 17.83
N LEU A 16 14.36 1.58 17.22
CA LEU A 16 14.95 0.35 16.67
C LEU A 16 15.23 -0.76 17.71
N PRO A 17 15.76 -0.48 18.91
CA PRO A 17 16.09 -1.52 19.89
C PRO A 17 14.91 -2.39 20.30
N VAL A 18 13.69 -1.87 20.34
CA VAL A 18 12.51 -2.68 20.69
C VAL A 18 12.29 -3.79 19.69
N THR A 19 12.41 -3.50 18.40
CA THR A 19 12.24 -4.51 17.36
C THR A 19 13.28 -5.60 17.46
N MET A 20 14.53 -5.22 17.70
CA MET A 20 15.64 -6.15 17.87
C MET A 20 15.44 -7.03 19.12
N LEU A 21 15.07 -6.42 20.24
CA LEU A 21 14.85 -7.15 21.50
C LEU A 21 13.68 -8.13 21.40
N ILE A 22 12.56 -7.75 20.77
CA ILE A 22 11.45 -8.67 20.54
C ILE A 22 11.89 -9.81 19.60
N GLY A 23 12.61 -9.51 18.53
CA GLY A 23 13.11 -10.51 17.59
C GLY A 23 14.05 -11.52 18.26
N VAL A 24 15.05 -11.05 18.96
CA VAL A 24 16.00 -11.87 19.72
C VAL A 24 15.28 -12.64 20.84
N GLY A 25 14.38 -11.99 21.58
CA GLY A 25 13.58 -12.63 22.62
C GLY A 25 12.73 -13.78 22.10
N LEU A 26 12.07 -13.61 20.94
CA LEU A 26 11.29 -14.68 20.31
C LEU A 26 12.18 -15.83 19.80
N LEU A 27 13.40 -15.56 19.43
CA LEU A 27 14.34 -16.55 18.90
C LEU A 27 14.97 -17.36 20.04
N LEU A 28 15.46 -16.69 21.09
CA LEU A 28 16.17 -17.33 22.20
C LEU A 28 15.21 -17.89 23.27
N PHE A 29 14.19 -17.12 23.67
CA PHE A 29 13.29 -17.44 24.78
C PHE A 29 11.80 -17.33 24.37
N PRO A 30 11.30 -18.17 23.45
CA PRO A 30 9.96 -17.99 22.86
C PRO A 30 8.82 -18.09 23.87
N THR A 31 8.94 -18.91 24.92
CA THR A 31 7.90 -19.10 25.94
C THR A 31 7.84 -17.93 26.92
N ALA A 32 8.99 -17.51 27.45
CA ALA A 32 9.08 -16.38 28.38
C ALA A 32 8.64 -15.07 27.71
N THR A 33 9.09 -14.82 26.50
CA THR A 33 8.75 -13.62 25.73
C THR A 33 7.25 -13.56 25.45
N LYS A 34 6.60 -14.69 25.14
CA LYS A 34 5.15 -14.75 24.92
C LYS A 34 4.33 -14.53 26.21
N ASN A 35 4.82 -14.98 27.34
CA ASN A 35 4.14 -14.77 28.61
C ASN A 35 4.13 -13.28 29.02
N LEU A 36 5.18 -12.54 28.62
CA LEU A 36 5.33 -11.11 28.90
C LEU A 36 4.81 -10.23 27.77
N ARG A 37 3.92 -10.72 26.91
CA ARG A 37 3.51 -10.03 25.66
C ARG A 37 3.08 -8.58 25.85
N ARG A 38 2.28 -8.24 26.85
CA ARG A 38 1.85 -6.85 27.10
C ARG A 38 2.98 -5.96 27.61
N MET A 39 3.97 -6.52 28.28
CA MET A 39 5.15 -5.78 28.73
C MET A 39 5.97 -5.22 27.55
N TRP A 40 5.94 -5.86 26.39
CA TRP A 40 6.68 -5.42 25.21
C TRP A 40 5.97 -4.32 24.41
N ALA A 41 4.66 -4.18 24.55
CA ALA A 41 3.93 -3.07 23.94
C ALA A 41 4.30 -1.72 24.55
N PHE A 42 4.52 -1.69 25.87
CA PHE A 42 4.86 -0.47 26.59
C PHE A 42 6.17 0.18 26.13
N PRO A 43 7.31 -0.52 26.01
CA PRO A 43 8.55 0.08 25.49
C PRO A 43 8.39 0.63 24.06
N SER A 44 7.64 -0.04 23.18
CA SER A 44 7.44 0.46 21.82
C SER A 44 6.69 1.80 21.80
N ILE A 45 5.67 1.95 22.62
CA ILE A 45 4.93 3.20 22.78
C ILE A 45 5.82 4.27 23.43
N LEU A 46 6.55 3.91 24.50
CA LEU A 46 7.40 4.84 25.24
C LEU A 46 8.50 5.42 24.37
N LEU A 47 9.27 4.59 23.66
CA LEU A 47 10.37 5.07 22.82
C LEU A 47 9.87 5.92 21.65
N LEU A 48 8.74 5.54 21.04
CA LEU A 48 8.15 6.38 20.00
C LEU A 48 7.63 7.71 20.56
N SER A 49 7.15 7.73 21.83
CA SER A 49 6.74 8.98 22.52
C SER A 49 7.93 9.91 22.80
N ILE A 50 9.09 9.36 23.12
CA ILE A 50 10.32 10.16 23.27
C ILE A 50 10.70 10.81 21.94
N VAL A 51 10.63 10.04 20.84
CA VAL A 51 10.88 10.60 19.50
C VAL A 51 9.85 11.66 19.13
N MET A 52 8.59 11.49 19.51
CA MET A 52 7.54 12.49 19.28
C MET A 52 7.87 13.81 19.99
N ILE A 53 8.25 13.77 21.27
CA ILE A 53 8.63 14.97 22.03
C ILE A 53 9.82 15.68 21.38
N PHE A 54 10.81 14.90 20.93
CA PHE A 54 11.98 15.44 20.24
C PHE A 54 11.60 16.07 18.89
N SER A 55 10.74 15.41 18.10
CA SER A 55 10.26 15.93 16.81
C SER A 55 9.41 17.19 16.95
N ILE A 56 8.59 17.31 18.01
CA ILE A 56 7.85 18.56 18.32
C ILE A 56 8.82 19.69 18.61
N ASN A 57 9.85 19.45 19.43
CA ASN A 57 10.85 20.47 19.74
C ASN A 57 11.59 20.94 18.48
N LEU A 58 12.00 20.02 17.62
CA LEU A 58 12.59 20.35 16.31
C LEU A 58 11.63 21.16 15.43
N SER A 59 10.35 20.80 15.40
CA SER A 59 9.33 21.51 14.63
C SER A 59 9.18 22.96 15.08
N ILE A 60 9.14 23.19 16.38
CA ILE A 60 9.08 24.56 16.95
C ILE A 60 10.32 25.37 16.57
N GLN A 61 11.50 24.74 16.62
CA GLN A 61 12.74 25.39 16.21
C GLN A 61 12.76 25.74 14.72
N GLN A 62 12.26 24.84 13.86
CA GLN A 62 12.16 25.06 12.42
C GLN A 62 11.21 26.22 12.07
N ILE A 63 10.07 26.34 12.76
CA ILE A 63 9.14 27.46 12.57
C ILE A 63 9.80 28.80 12.93
N ASN A 64 10.66 28.81 13.95
CA ASN A 64 11.29 30.03 14.43
C ASN A 64 12.55 30.44 13.66
N SER A 65 13.36 29.44 13.19
CA SER A 65 14.68 29.72 12.59
C SER A 65 14.73 29.55 11.08
N SER A 66 13.77 28.84 10.49
CA SER A 66 13.69 28.55 9.03
C SER A 66 15.01 28.06 8.42
N SER A 67 15.81 27.30 9.17
CA SER A 67 17.14 26.86 8.78
C SER A 67 17.15 25.40 8.38
N ILE A 68 17.95 25.03 7.38
CA ILE A 68 18.15 23.66 6.94
C ILE A 68 19.43 23.14 7.59
N TYR A 69 19.35 22.00 8.26
CA TYR A 69 20.49 21.33 8.89
C TYR A 69 20.74 20.00 8.22
N GLN A 70 21.96 19.82 7.75
CA GLN A 70 22.44 18.56 7.19
C GLN A 70 23.68 18.12 7.96
N TYR A 71 23.68 16.89 8.40
CA TYR A 71 24.84 16.25 9.02
C TYR A 71 25.14 14.98 8.26
N VAL A 72 26.36 14.87 7.75
CA VAL A 72 26.78 13.80 6.84
C VAL A 72 28.09 13.22 7.34
N TRP A 73 28.25 11.90 7.26
CA TRP A 73 29.51 11.22 7.46
C TRP A 73 29.77 10.26 6.30
N SER A 74 31.00 10.20 5.83
CA SER A 74 31.41 9.35 4.74
C SER A 74 31.43 7.89 5.16
N TRP A 75 30.79 7.03 4.37
CA TRP A 75 30.80 5.59 4.56
C TRP A 75 31.95 4.93 3.78
N THR A 76 32.19 5.37 2.54
CA THR A 76 33.29 4.91 1.70
C THR A 76 34.20 6.08 1.39
N LEU A 77 35.53 5.82 1.47
CA LEU A 77 36.59 6.82 1.25
C LEU A 77 37.41 6.50 -0.01
N ASP A 78 36.79 6.02 -1.06
CA ASP A 78 37.48 5.88 -2.34
C ASP A 78 37.55 7.23 -3.06
N ASN A 79 38.69 7.52 -3.68
CA ASN A 79 38.94 8.81 -4.31
C ASN A 79 37.96 9.16 -5.46
N ASP A 80 37.33 8.14 -6.05
CA ASP A 80 36.43 8.30 -7.21
C ASP A 80 34.94 8.16 -6.82
N PHE A 81 34.61 7.68 -5.62
CA PHE A 81 33.24 7.40 -5.21
C PHE A 81 33.07 7.62 -3.70
N SER A 82 32.30 8.65 -3.33
CA SER A 82 31.90 8.90 -1.95
C SER A 82 30.44 8.52 -1.72
N LEU A 83 30.22 7.50 -0.89
CA LEU A 83 28.91 7.24 -0.31
C LEU A 83 28.86 7.87 1.08
N GLU A 84 27.93 8.78 1.23
CA GLU A 84 27.71 9.48 2.47
C GLU A 84 26.43 8.98 3.13
N PHE A 85 26.43 8.92 4.44
CA PHE A 85 25.26 8.58 5.24
C PHE A 85 25.01 9.71 6.23
N GLY A 86 23.77 10.16 6.36
CA GLY A 86 23.52 11.30 7.21
C GLY A 86 22.04 11.52 7.51
N TYR A 87 21.75 12.67 8.05
CA TYR A 87 20.38 13.12 8.24
C TYR A 87 20.22 14.58 7.79
N LEU A 88 19.07 14.85 7.21
CA LEU A 88 18.63 16.15 6.75
C LEU A 88 17.40 16.57 7.55
N ILE A 89 17.43 17.73 8.17
CA ILE A 89 16.34 18.29 8.96
C ILE A 89 15.92 19.63 8.36
N ASP A 90 14.74 19.64 7.80
CA ASP A 90 14.07 20.82 7.26
C ASP A 90 12.58 20.83 7.66
N GLY A 91 11.81 21.79 7.18
CA GLY A 91 10.37 21.87 7.43
C GLY A 91 9.59 20.62 7.02
N LEU A 92 9.93 20.03 5.86
CA LEU A 92 9.27 18.82 5.37
C LEU A 92 9.56 17.60 6.25
N THR A 93 10.82 17.40 6.67
CA THR A 93 11.19 16.28 7.55
C THR A 93 10.54 16.40 8.91
N SER A 94 10.47 17.61 9.47
CA SER A 94 9.87 17.85 10.78
C SER A 94 8.35 17.61 10.77
N ILE A 95 7.64 18.04 9.74
CA ILE A 95 6.21 17.76 9.54
C ILE A 95 5.97 16.25 9.45
N MET A 96 6.73 15.55 8.60
CA MET A 96 6.54 14.11 8.39
C MET A 96 6.91 13.29 9.64
N SER A 97 7.97 13.65 10.35
CA SER A 97 8.35 12.98 11.59
C SER A 97 7.29 13.14 12.69
N MET A 98 6.68 14.31 12.78
CA MET A 98 5.58 14.58 13.71
C MET A 98 4.33 13.77 13.35
N LEU A 99 3.97 13.67 12.06
CA LEU A 99 2.85 12.85 11.59
C LEU A 99 3.06 11.35 11.88
N ILE A 100 4.23 10.81 11.54
CA ILE A 100 4.54 9.40 11.74
C ILE A 100 4.49 9.02 13.22
N THR A 101 5.06 9.86 14.09
CA THR A 101 5.11 9.58 15.52
C THR A 101 3.75 9.72 16.20
N THR A 102 3.00 10.78 15.92
CA THR A 102 1.66 10.99 16.53
C THR A 102 0.67 9.91 16.12
N VAL A 103 0.54 9.65 14.83
CA VAL A 103 -0.36 8.58 14.35
C VAL A 103 0.15 7.21 14.79
N GLY A 104 1.46 6.96 14.74
CA GLY A 104 2.08 5.70 15.16
C GLY A 104 1.76 5.36 16.62
N ILE A 105 1.91 6.32 17.54
CA ILE A 105 1.58 6.14 18.97
C ILE A 105 0.09 5.80 19.14
N MET A 106 -0.80 6.55 18.49
CA MET A 106 -2.24 6.30 18.59
C MET A 106 -2.61 4.91 18.07
N VAL A 107 -2.01 4.48 16.97
CA VAL A 107 -2.22 3.15 16.41
C VAL A 107 -1.65 2.05 17.31
N LEU A 108 -0.48 2.23 17.92
CA LEU A 108 0.11 1.25 18.84
C LEU A 108 -0.74 1.08 20.11
N ILE A 109 -1.25 2.17 20.70
CA ILE A 109 -2.16 2.12 21.86
C ILE A 109 -3.45 1.38 21.48
N TYR A 110 -4.05 1.72 20.34
CA TYR A 110 -5.23 1.05 19.81
C TYR A 110 -5.03 -0.46 19.62
N SER A 111 -3.85 -0.82 19.10
CA SER A 111 -3.50 -2.19 18.75
C SER A 111 -3.37 -3.12 19.97
N ASP A 112 -3.07 -2.59 21.14
CA ASP A 112 -2.94 -3.40 22.37
C ASP A 112 -4.22 -4.21 22.64
N ASN A 113 -5.38 -3.57 22.53
CA ASN A 113 -6.66 -4.26 22.72
C ASN A 113 -7.15 -4.97 21.46
N TYR A 114 -7.02 -4.33 20.28
CA TYR A 114 -7.47 -4.92 19.03
C TYR A 114 -6.82 -6.28 18.75
N MET A 115 -5.51 -6.42 19.03
CA MET A 115 -4.75 -7.66 18.83
C MET A 115 -4.63 -8.53 20.10
N ALA A 116 -5.34 -8.20 21.18
CA ALA A 116 -5.18 -8.87 22.49
C ALA A 116 -5.42 -10.38 22.45
N HIS A 117 -6.30 -10.85 21.57
CA HIS A 117 -6.64 -12.26 21.43
C HIS A 117 -5.83 -13.00 20.36
N ASP A 118 -5.00 -12.29 19.59
CA ASP A 118 -4.19 -12.90 18.52
C ASP A 118 -2.89 -13.50 19.09
N GLN A 119 -2.53 -14.68 18.59
CA GLN A 119 -1.28 -15.35 18.96
C GLN A 119 -0.03 -14.65 18.41
N GLY A 120 -0.19 -13.90 17.31
CA GLY A 120 0.86 -13.13 16.66
C GLY A 120 1.14 -11.76 17.29
N TYR A 121 0.58 -11.44 18.45
CA TYR A 121 0.66 -10.13 19.10
C TYR A 121 2.07 -9.51 19.11
N LEU A 122 3.06 -10.25 19.60
CA LEU A 122 4.46 -9.77 19.67
C LEU A 122 5.07 -9.50 18.29
N ARG A 123 4.82 -10.41 17.35
CA ARG A 123 5.27 -10.24 15.98
C ARG A 123 4.64 -9.01 15.33
N PHE A 124 3.37 -8.75 15.64
CA PHE A 124 2.68 -7.54 15.20
C PHE A 124 3.37 -6.27 15.69
N PHE A 125 3.65 -6.18 16.99
CA PHE A 125 4.32 -5.02 17.58
C PHE A 125 5.75 -4.85 17.05
N ALA A 126 6.48 -5.94 16.84
CA ALA A 126 7.81 -5.89 16.22
C ALA A 126 7.75 -5.33 14.81
N TYR A 127 6.83 -5.79 13.98
CA TYR A 127 6.69 -5.30 12.61
C TYR A 127 6.22 -3.85 12.55
N MET A 128 5.31 -3.44 13.44
CA MET A 128 4.82 -2.08 13.51
C MET A 128 5.89 -1.09 13.97
N SER A 129 6.69 -1.44 14.98
CA SER A 129 7.79 -0.59 15.43
C SER A 129 8.93 -0.54 14.40
N PHE A 130 9.24 -1.65 13.73
CA PHE A 130 10.21 -1.66 12.63
C PHE A 130 9.75 -0.81 11.43
N PHE A 131 8.47 -0.88 11.10
CA PHE A 131 7.88 -0.03 10.07
C PHE A 131 7.99 1.46 10.42
N SER A 132 7.65 1.84 11.66
CA SER A 132 7.78 3.23 12.12
C SER A 132 9.23 3.72 12.07
N THR A 133 10.18 2.88 12.46
CA THR A 133 11.62 3.17 12.38
C THR A 133 12.09 3.39 10.93
N SER A 134 11.70 2.49 10.02
CA SER A 134 12.08 2.59 8.61
C SER A 134 11.47 3.82 7.94
N MET A 135 10.24 4.21 8.30
CA MET A 135 9.64 5.44 7.83
C MET A 135 10.33 6.70 8.36
N LEU A 136 10.72 6.71 9.64
CA LEU A 136 11.48 7.82 10.21
C LEU A 136 12.86 7.94 9.55
N GLY A 137 13.53 6.81 9.27
CA GLY A 137 14.80 6.81 8.53
C GLY A 137 14.65 7.32 7.09
N LEU A 138 13.55 6.96 6.40
CA LEU A 138 13.26 7.45 5.06
C LEU A 138 13.11 8.98 5.04
N VAL A 139 12.36 9.51 5.99
CA VAL A 139 12.06 10.95 6.03
C VAL A 139 13.30 11.78 6.38
N THR A 140 14.18 11.27 7.25
CA THR A 140 15.41 11.97 7.66
C THR A 140 16.60 11.76 6.72
N SER A 141 16.46 11.01 5.64
CA SER A 141 17.54 10.70 4.70
C SER A 141 18.13 11.95 4.05
N SER A 142 19.47 12.01 3.95
CA SER A 142 20.21 13.14 3.37
C SER A 142 20.41 13.03 1.86
N ASN A 143 20.37 11.82 1.28
CA ASN A 143 20.64 11.57 -0.12
C ASN A 143 19.69 10.54 -0.74
N LEU A 144 19.72 10.40 -2.08
CA LEU A 144 18.85 9.51 -2.84
C LEU A 144 19.06 8.03 -2.55
N ILE A 145 20.31 7.58 -2.34
CA ILE A 145 20.61 6.17 -2.03
C ILE A 145 20.09 5.79 -0.65
N GLN A 146 20.24 6.67 0.32
CA GLN A 146 19.72 6.44 1.67
C GLN A 146 18.18 6.41 1.66
N ILE A 147 17.52 7.29 0.89
CA ILE A 147 16.06 7.20 0.67
C ILE A 147 15.72 5.84 0.09
N TYR A 148 16.44 5.38 -0.95
CA TYR A 148 16.16 4.10 -1.58
C TYR A 148 16.31 2.92 -0.60
N PHE A 149 17.33 2.92 0.23
CA PHE A 149 17.52 1.90 1.27
C PHE A 149 16.32 1.81 2.22
N PHE A 150 15.90 2.93 2.80
CA PHE A 150 14.73 2.95 3.69
C PHE A 150 13.41 2.71 2.95
N TRP A 151 13.32 3.12 1.68
CA TRP A 151 12.19 2.84 0.80
C TRP A 151 11.93 1.35 0.63
N GLU A 152 12.99 0.58 0.44
CA GLU A 152 12.94 -0.87 0.38
C GLU A 152 12.56 -1.52 1.71
N LEU A 153 13.10 -1.01 2.82
CA LEU A 153 12.73 -1.48 4.16
C LEU A 153 11.24 -1.25 4.45
N VAL A 154 10.71 -0.10 4.12
CA VAL A 154 9.26 0.20 4.24
C VAL A 154 8.44 -0.77 3.37
N GLY A 155 8.91 -1.07 2.16
CA GLY A 155 8.29 -2.06 1.27
C GLY A 155 8.26 -3.46 1.91
N MET A 156 9.37 -3.89 2.48
CA MET A 156 9.47 -5.19 3.18
C MET A 156 8.56 -5.25 4.41
N CYS A 157 8.55 -4.20 5.23
CA CYS A 157 7.65 -4.12 6.39
C CYS A 157 6.18 -4.21 5.98
N SER A 158 5.79 -3.53 4.91
CA SER A 158 4.42 -3.57 4.41
C SER A 158 4.02 -4.97 3.94
N TYR A 159 4.92 -5.70 3.27
CA TYR A 159 4.72 -7.09 2.89
C TYR A 159 4.42 -7.97 4.10
N LEU A 160 5.24 -7.87 5.16
CA LEU A 160 5.07 -8.64 6.40
C LEU A 160 3.77 -8.29 7.14
N LEU A 161 3.37 -7.02 7.11
CA LEU A 161 2.18 -6.52 7.79
C LEU A 161 0.90 -6.86 7.03
N ILE A 162 0.84 -6.71 5.71
CA ILE A 162 -0.31 -7.11 4.89
C ILE A 162 -0.51 -8.63 4.96
N GLY A 163 0.58 -9.39 4.85
CA GLY A 163 0.60 -10.85 4.97
C GLY A 163 0.60 -11.36 6.40
N PHE A 164 0.20 -10.56 7.39
CA PHE A 164 0.25 -10.94 8.81
C PHE A 164 -0.49 -12.26 9.08
N TRP A 165 -1.67 -12.44 8.51
CA TRP A 165 -2.44 -13.69 8.56
C TRP A 165 -2.16 -14.56 7.32
N PHE A 166 -0.91 -14.90 7.09
CA PHE A 166 -0.45 -15.64 5.91
C PHE A 166 -1.13 -16.99 5.66
N THR A 167 -1.78 -17.54 6.67
CA THR A 167 -2.57 -18.78 6.56
C THR A 167 -3.85 -18.60 5.74
N ARG A 168 -4.29 -17.36 5.53
CA ARG A 168 -5.41 -17.04 4.65
C ARG A 168 -4.89 -16.87 3.22
N PRO A 169 -5.42 -17.63 2.24
CA PRO A 169 -4.99 -17.48 0.84
C PRO A 169 -5.19 -16.07 0.29
N SER A 170 -6.28 -15.38 0.71
CA SER A 170 -6.54 -14.00 0.32
C SER A 170 -5.45 -13.03 0.80
N ALA A 171 -5.01 -13.13 2.05
CA ALA A 171 -3.96 -12.29 2.61
C ALA A 171 -2.58 -12.61 1.98
N ALA A 172 -2.28 -13.89 1.74
CA ALA A 172 -1.05 -14.31 1.07
C ALA A 172 -0.98 -13.78 -0.37
N ASN A 173 -2.07 -13.86 -1.13
CA ASN A 173 -2.13 -13.31 -2.48
C ASN A 173 -2.06 -11.78 -2.48
N ALA A 174 -2.70 -11.12 -1.50
CA ALA A 174 -2.68 -9.67 -1.37
C ALA A 174 -1.28 -9.12 -1.07
N CYS A 175 -0.53 -9.76 -0.17
CA CYS A 175 0.83 -9.33 0.15
C CYS A 175 1.80 -9.55 -1.03
N GLN A 176 1.67 -10.66 -1.75
CA GLN A 176 2.47 -10.90 -2.96
C GLN A 176 2.15 -9.87 -4.05
N LYS A 177 0.87 -9.59 -4.30
CA LYS A 177 0.44 -8.57 -5.26
C LYS A 177 0.99 -7.20 -4.89
N ALA A 178 0.89 -6.80 -3.61
CA ALA A 178 1.42 -5.53 -3.12
C ALA A 178 2.95 -5.45 -3.27
N PHE A 179 3.65 -6.52 -2.95
CA PHE A 179 5.11 -6.56 -3.08
C PHE A 179 5.56 -6.43 -4.54
N VAL A 180 5.00 -7.24 -5.44
CA VAL A 180 5.40 -7.25 -6.87
C VAL A 180 5.09 -5.91 -7.53
N THR A 181 3.89 -5.34 -7.31
CA THR A 181 3.52 -4.04 -7.90
C THR A 181 4.40 -2.91 -7.39
N ASN A 182 4.74 -2.89 -6.10
CA ASN A 182 5.66 -1.90 -5.56
C ASN A 182 7.07 -2.07 -6.11
N ARG A 183 7.56 -3.31 -6.27
CA ARG A 183 8.88 -3.58 -6.84
C ARG A 183 9.05 -3.11 -8.28
N VAL A 184 8.02 -3.15 -9.08
CA VAL A 184 8.06 -2.57 -10.44
C VAL A 184 8.38 -1.06 -10.37
N GLY A 185 7.74 -0.33 -9.45
CA GLY A 185 8.03 1.09 -9.24
C GLY A 185 9.40 1.33 -8.59
N ASP A 186 9.79 0.49 -7.64
CA ASP A 186 11.07 0.60 -6.93
C ASP A 186 12.24 0.38 -7.90
N PHE A 187 12.11 -0.53 -8.87
CA PHE A 187 13.08 -0.73 -9.93
C PHE A 187 13.19 0.51 -10.84
N GLY A 188 12.05 1.10 -11.22
CA GLY A 188 12.06 2.36 -11.96
C GLY A 188 12.74 3.49 -11.17
N LEU A 189 12.47 3.61 -9.87
CA LEU A 189 13.12 4.57 -8.98
C LEU A 189 14.65 4.39 -8.99
N LEU A 190 15.12 3.14 -8.85
CA LEU A 190 16.56 2.85 -8.90
C LEU A 190 17.21 3.28 -10.21
N LEU A 191 16.59 2.95 -11.35
CA LEU A 191 17.09 3.37 -12.65
C LEU A 191 17.11 4.89 -12.80
N GLY A 192 16.10 5.58 -12.27
CA GLY A 192 16.06 7.04 -12.23
C GLY A 192 17.20 7.64 -11.40
N ILE A 193 17.47 7.08 -10.21
CA ILE A 193 18.58 7.49 -9.33
C ILE A 193 19.92 7.32 -10.04
N LEU A 194 20.16 6.15 -10.64
CA LEU A 194 21.40 5.88 -11.37
C LEU A 194 21.55 6.76 -12.61
N GLY A 195 20.44 7.06 -13.31
CA GLY A 195 20.44 7.97 -14.45
C GLY A 195 20.82 9.40 -14.06
N PHE A 196 20.31 9.91 -12.94
CA PHE A 196 20.71 11.22 -12.43
C PHE A 196 22.16 11.24 -11.92
N TYR A 197 22.60 10.18 -11.26
CA TYR A 197 24.01 10.04 -10.88
C TYR A 197 24.94 10.07 -12.11
N TRP A 198 24.54 9.42 -13.21
CA TRP A 198 25.30 9.48 -14.47
C TRP A 198 25.45 10.90 -15.03
N ILE A 199 24.45 11.75 -14.79
CA ILE A 199 24.46 13.14 -15.27
C ILE A 199 25.24 14.05 -14.32
N THR A 200 25.02 13.92 -13.00
CA THR A 200 25.46 14.89 -11.99
C THR A 200 26.70 14.45 -11.22
N GLY A 201 26.97 13.15 -11.14
CA GLY A 201 28.08 12.58 -10.34
C GLY A 201 27.83 12.59 -8.82
N SER A 202 26.68 13.08 -8.34
CA SER A 202 26.35 13.14 -6.91
C SER A 202 24.96 12.55 -6.61
N PHE A 203 24.80 11.99 -5.39
CA PHE A 203 23.51 11.53 -4.87
C PHE A 203 22.88 12.53 -3.91
N GLU A 204 23.62 13.57 -3.49
CA GLU A 204 23.13 14.56 -2.54
C GLU A 204 22.11 15.50 -3.18
N PHE A 205 21.09 15.88 -2.41
CA PHE A 205 20.02 16.72 -2.92
C PHE A 205 20.50 18.10 -3.34
N GLY A 206 21.37 18.74 -2.54
CA GLY A 206 21.88 20.08 -2.82
C GLY A 206 22.61 20.14 -4.14
N ASP A 207 23.63 19.29 -4.30
CA ASP A 207 24.46 19.21 -5.50
C ASP A 207 23.64 18.83 -6.73
N LEU A 208 22.74 17.83 -6.56
CA LEU A 208 21.89 17.37 -7.66
C LEU A 208 21.01 18.49 -8.21
N PHE A 209 20.41 19.31 -7.35
CA PHE A 209 19.56 20.41 -7.79
C PHE A 209 20.36 21.52 -8.46
N GLU A 210 21.51 21.89 -7.91
CA GLU A 210 22.36 22.95 -8.43
C GLU A 210 23.01 22.56 -9.76
N ILE A 211 23.65 21.40 -9.82
CA ILE A 211 24.32 20.90 -11.03
C ILE A 211 23.31 20.71 -12.17
N LEU A 212 22.17 20.07 -11.89
CA LEU A 212 21.18 19.84 -12.93
C LEU A 212 20.58 21.14 -13.46
N ASN A 213 20.28 22.10 -12.59
CA ASN A 213 19.77 23.40 -13.00
C ASN A 213 20.76 24.11 -13.93
N ASN A 214 22.04 24.12 -13.60
CA ASN A 214 23.09 24.69 -14.42
C ASN A 214 23.23 23.98 -15.78
N LEU A 215 23.23 22.64 -15.79
CA LEU A 215 23.35 21.84 -17.00
C LEU A 215 22.16 22.00 -17.96
N ILE A 216 20.96 22.13 -17.44
CA ILE A 216 19.75 22.37 -18.25
C ILE A 216 19.77 23.81 -18.79
N HIS A 217 20.17 24.80 -17.98
CA HIS A 217 20.22 26.19 -18.39
C HIS A 217 21.24 26.41 -19.51
N ASN A 218 22.36 25.69 -19.44
CA ASN A 218 23.44 25.75 -20.47
C ASN A 218 23.16 24.87 -21.71
N ASN A 219 22.05 24.08 -21.74
CA ASN A 219 21.74 23.09 -22.77
C ASN A 219 22.84 22.02 -22.98
N GLU A 220 23.57 21.67 -21.94
CA GLU A 220 24.69 20.70 -22.01
C GLU A 220 24.19 19.24 -21.95
N VAL A 221 22.94 19.01 -21.57
CA VAL A 221 22.35 17.67 -21.39
C VAL A 221 21.17 17.44 -22.34
N ASN A 222 21.05 16.20 -22.84
CA ASN A 222 19.91 15.76 -23.64
C ASN A 222 18.59 15.85 -22.85
N SER A 223 17.72 16.81 -23.19
CA SER A 223 16.41 17.00 -22.55
C SER A 223 15.54 15.73 -22.51
N PRO A 224 15.44 14.88 -23.59
CA PRO A 224 14.71 13.62 -23.53
C PRO A 224 15.26 12.62 -22.50
N PHE A 225 16.58 12.56 -22.32
CA PHE A 225 17.19 11.66 -21.34
C PHE A 225 16.91 12.09 -19.91
N VAL A 226 16.98 13.39 -19.61
CA VAL A 226 16.64 13.97 -18.32
C VAL A 226 15.16 13.73 -18.00
N THR A 227 14.25 13.92 -18.98
CA THR A 227 12.83 13.67 -18.80
C THR A 227 12.53 12.20 -18.54
N LEU A 228 13.25 11.28 -19.21
CA LEU A 228 13.13 9.84 -18.94
C LEU A 228 13.58 9.49 -17.52
N CYS A 229 14.73 9.99 -17.09
CA CYS A 229 15.23 9.76 -15.72
C CYS A 229 14.26 10.31 -14.67
N ALA A 230 13.71 11.51 -14.88
CA ALA A 230 12.71 12.09 -14.00
C ALA A 230 11.39 11.29 -13.98
N ALA A 231 10.94 10.79 -15.12
CA ALA A 231 9.78 9.91 -15.20
C ALA A 231 10.03 8.58 -14.46
N LEU A 232 11.24 8.02 -14.55
CA LEU A 232 11.64 6.81 -13.82
C LEU A 232 11.67 7.05 -12.30
N LEU A 233 12.19 8.19 -11.81
CA LEU A 233 12.10 8.57 -10.40
C LEU A 233 10.63 8.65 -9.93
N PHE A 234 9.77 9.23 -10.75
CA PHE A 234 8.35 9.35 -10.45
C PHE A 234 7.63 8.00 -10.40
N THR A 235 8.08 6.96 -11.12
CA THR A 235 7.46 5.62 -11.04
C THR A 235 7.50 5.02 -9.64
N GLY A 236 8.55 5.27 -8.85
CA GLY A 236 8.61 4.88 -7.44
C GLY A 236 7.50 5.54 -6.62
N ALA A 237 7.28 6.84 -6.84
CA ALA A 237 6.18 7.56 -6.18
C ALA A 237 4.81 7.02 -6.61
N ILE A 238 4.60 6.71 -7.90
CA ILE A 238 3.38 6.10 -8.44
C ILE A 238 3.06 4.79 -7.70
N ALA A 239 4.03 3.93 -7.52
CA ALA A 239 3.84 2.62 -6.90
C ALA A 239 3.45 2.74 -5.42
N LYS A 240 4.23 3.46 -4.60
CA LYS A 240 3.97 3.57 -3.15
C LYS A 240 2.72 4.37 -2.84
N SER A 241 2.46 5.47 -3.55
CA SER A 241 1.24 6.26 -3.37
C SER A 241 0.01 5.70 -4.09
N ALA A 242 0.10 4.49 -4.65
CA ALA A 242 -0.99 3.81 -5.35
C ALA A 242 -1.67 4.71 -6.40
N GLN A 243 -0.86 5.36 -7.24
CA GLN A 243 -1.34 6.14 -8.37
C GLN A 243 -1.59 5.23 -9.58
N PHE A 244 -2.42 5.69 -10.52
CA PHE A 244 -2.57 4.99 -11.79
C PHE A 244 -1.22 4.93 -12.55
N PRO A 245 -0.84 3.77 -13.15
CA PRO A 245 -1.56 2.50 -13.20
C PRO A 245 -1.31 1.53 -12.04
N LEU A 246 -0.31 1.76 -11.16
CA LEU A 246 0.15 0.83 -10.13
C LEU A 246 -0.70 0.83 -8.83
N HIS A 247 -1.99 1.17 -8.91
CA HIS A 247 -2.89 1.31 -7.75
C HIS A 247 -3.54 0.00 -7.26
N VAL A 248 -3.46 -1.07 -8.05
CA VAL A 248 -4.25 -2.31 -7.87
C VAL A 248 -3.97 -3.07 -6.56
N TRP A 249 -2.86 -2.79 -5.91
CA TRP A 249 -2.49 -3.42 -4.64
C TRP A 249 -3.19 -2.84 -3.42
N LEU A 250 -3.56 -1.55 -3.46
CA LEU A 250 -4.07 -0.83 -2.28
C LEU A 250 -5.40 -1.40 -1.73
N PRO A 251 -6.44 -1.69 -2.54
CA PRO A 251 -7.67 -2.29 -2.02
C PRO A 251 -7.48 -3.72 -1.49
N ASP A 252 -6.55 -4.49 -2.05
CA ASP A 252 -6.27 -5.84 -1.60
C ASP A 252 -5.43 -5.86 -0.32
N ALA A 253 -4.61 -4.83 -0.09
CA ALA A 253 -3.88 -4.64 1.16
C ALA A 253 -4.78 -4.52 2.41
N MET A 254 -6.10 -4.28 2.24
CA MET A 254 -7.08 -4.27 3.32
C MET A 254 -7.36 -5.64 3.95
N GLU A 255 -6.81 -6.73 3.44
CA GLU A 255 -6.86 -8.06 4.06
C GLU A 255 -6.05 -8.15 5.37
N GLY A 256 -5.11 -7.24 5.61
CA GLY A 256 -4.37 -7.13 6.86
C GLY A 256 -5.22 -6.62 8.04
N PRO A 257 -4.71 -6.68 9.29
CA PRO A 257 -5.35 -6.10 10.47
C PRO A 257 -5.65 -4.60 10.32
N THR A 258 -6.78 -4.14 10.88
CA THR A 258 -7.23 -2.74 10.69
C THR A 258 -6.26 -1.67 11.22
N PRO A 259 -5.54 -1.86 12.36
CA PRO A 259 -4.55 -0.88 12.79
C PRO A 259 -3.42 -0.64 11.77
N ILE A 260 -3.04 -1.68 11.02
CA ILE A 260 -2.07 -1.57 9.92
C ILE A 260 -2.62 -0.65 8.83
N SER A 261 -3.89 -0.82 8.46
CA SER A 261 -4.52 0.03 7.45
C SER A 261 -4.53 1.50 7.88
N ALA A 262 -4.72 1.80 9.17
CA ALA A 262 -4.67 3.15 9.70
C ALA A 262 -3.25 3.76 9.64
N LEU A 263 -2.21 2.98 9.86
CA LEU A 263 -0.84 3.49 9.81
C LEU A 263 -0.32 3.56 8.36
N ILE A 264 -0.31 2.43 7.65
CA ILE A 264 0.31 2.30 6.32
C ILE A 264 -0.42 3.15 5.28
N HIS A 265 -1.76 3.03 5.22
CA HIS A 265 -2.55 3.60 4.12
C HIS A 265 -3.13 4.98 4.42
N ALA A 266 -3.14 5.42 5.69
CA ALA A 266 -3.62 6.75 6.04
C ALA A 266 -2.51 7.79 6.06
N ALA A 267 -1.39 7.51 6.75
CA ALA A 267 -0.46 8.56 7.15
C ALA A 267 1.00 8.35 6.71
N THR A 268 1.41 7.13 6.28
CA THR A 268 2.85 6.85 6.17
C THR A 268 3.29 6.32 4.80
N MET A 269 3.10 5.05 4.47
CA MET A 269 3.66 4.45 3.26
C MET A 269 3.15 5.12 1.98
N VAL A 270 1.84 5.36 1.89
CA VAL A 270 1.26 6.02 0.71
C VAL A 270 1.63 7.51 0.66
N ALA A 271 1.85 8.13 1.82
CA ALA A 271 2.37 9.48 1.93
C ALA A 271 3.87 9.56 1.55
N ALA A 272 4.64 8.47 1.65
CA ALA A 272 6.04 8.44 1.25
C ALA A 272 6.22 8.76 -0.25
N GLY A 273 5.29 8.34 -1.12
CA GLY A 273 5.34 8.74 -2.53
C GLY A 273 5.11 10.24 -2.74
N ILE A 274 4.18 10.83 -1.99
CA ILE A 274 3.95 12.29 -2.01
C ILE A 274 5.19 13.02 -1.44
N PHE A 275 5.75 12.52 -0.33
CA PHE A 275 6.98 13.03 0.25
C PHE A 275 8.15 13.02 -0.74
N LEU A 276 8.34 11.94 -1.49
CA LEU A 276 9.42 11.84 -2.48
C LEU A 276 9.25 12.89 -3.58
N VAL A 277 8.03 13.06 -4.12
CA VAL A 277 7.77 14.08 -5.14
C VAL A 277 7.95 15.48 -4.57
N ALA A 278 7.50 15.73 -3.34
CA ALA A 278 7.69 17.00 -2.66
C ALA A 278 9.19 17.31 -2.40
N ARG A 279 9.98 16.29 -2.02
CA ARG A 279 11.44 16.41 -1.81
C ARG A 279 12.17 16.71 -3.12
N LEU A 280 11.76 16.08 -4.21
CA LEU A 280 12.38 16.24 -5.53
C LEU A 280 11.69 17.30 -6.38
N LEU A 281 10.77 18.08 -5.81
CA LEU A 281 10.05 19.11 -6.57
C LEU A 281 10.98 20.15 -7.23
N PRO A 282 12.09 20.63 -6.59
CA PRO A 282 13.04 21.53 -7.25
C PRO A 282 13.60 20.98 -8.55
N LEU A 283 13.85 19.67 -8.58
CA LEU A 283 14.30 18.96 -9.78
C LEU A 283 13.19 18.88 -10.83
N PHE A 284 11.96 18.56 -10.43
CA PHE A 284 10.85 18.38 -11.38
C PHE A 284 10.38 19.70 -12.01
N ILE A 285 10.44 20.81 -11.29
CA ILE A 285 10.02 22.14 -11.81
C ILE A 285 10.86 22.58 -13.01
N VAL A 286 12.16 22.26 -13.02
CA VAL A 286 13.05 22.59 -14.13
C VAL A 286 12.67 21.84 -15.41
N ILE A 287 11.92 20.74 -15.30
CA ILE A 287 11.51 19.88 -16.41
C ILE A 287 9.99 19.96 -16.62
N PRO A 288 9.47 20.91 -17.43
CA PRO A 288 8.02 21.20 -17.51
C PRO A 288 7.15 20.02 -17.98
N TYR A 289 7.67 19.13 -18.83
CA TYR A 289 6.96 17.94 -19.30
C TYR A 289 6.61 16.98 -18.17
N ILE A 290 7.49 16.87 -17.18
CA ILE A 290 7.27 15.98 -16.02
C ILE A 290 6.19 16.54 -15.08
N MET A 291 6.15 17.84 -14.86
CA MET A 291 5.11 18.48 -14.05
C MET A 291 3.72 18.22 -14.62
N ASN A 292 3.56 18.38 -15.93
CA ASN A 292 2.31 18.05 -16.62
C ASN A 292 1.96 16.55 -16.53
N PHE A 293 2.94 15.66 -16.60
CA PHE A 293 2.75 14.23 -16.46
C PHE A 293 2.31 13.87 -15.03
N ILE A 294 2.91 14.46 -13.99
CA ILE A 294 2.53 14.28 -12.60
C ILE A 294 1.08 14.73 -12.37
N SER A 295 0.70 15.91 -12.87
CA SER A 295 -0.66 16.44 -12.74
C SER A 295 -1.70 15.57 -13.46
N LEU A 296 -1.38 15.05 -14.64
CA LEU A 296 -2.23 14.14 -15.39
C LEU A 296 -2.47 12.82 -14.66
N ILE A 297 -1.43 12.21 -14.12
CA ILE A 297 -1.55 10.99 -13.30
C ILE A 297 -2.38 11.29 -12.04
N GLY A 298 -2.16 12.44 -11.41
CA GLY A 298 -2.93 12.88 -10.25
C GLY A 298 -4.44 12.96 -10.54
N ILE A 299 -4.85 13.61 -11.64
CA ILE A 299 -6.28 13.77 -11.98
C ILE A 299 -6.94 12.44 -12.40
N ILE A 300 -6.23 11.57 -13.11
CA ILE A 300 -6.73 10.23 -13.45
C ILE A 300 -6.96 9.39 -12.18
N THR A 301 -6.00 9.37 -11.26
CA THR A 301 -6.14 8.60 -10.01
C THR A 301 -7.22 9.14 -9.11
N LEU A 302 -7.37 10.45 -9.07
CA LEU A 302 -8.44 11.14 -8.36
C LEU A 302 -9.83 10.67 -8.84
N LEU A 303 -10.07 10.70 -10.13
CA LEU A 303 -11.34 10.29 -10.73
C LEU A 303 -11.60 8.79 -10.56
N LEU A 304 -10.59 7.95 -10.82
CA LEU A 304 -10.69 6.50 -10.63
C LEU A 304 -11.00 6.15 -9.17
N GLY A 305 -10.25 6.69 -8.21
CA GLY A 305 -10.49 6.43 -6.79
C GLY A 305 -11.90 6.79 -6.36
N ALA A 306 -12.40 7.95 -6.78
CA ALA A 306 -13.74 8.39 -6.45
C ALA A 306 -14.84 7.51 -7.06
N THR A 307 -14.71 7.13 -8.33
CA THR A 307 -15.71 6.28 -9.01
C THR A 307 -15.71 4.84 -8.48
N LEU A 308 -14.55 4.29 -8.15
CA LEU A 308 -14.45 2.94 -7.61
C LEU A 308 -14.97 2.82 -6.16
N ALA A 309 -15.00 3.91 -5.39
CA ALA A 309 -15.54 3.93 -4.05
C ALA A 309 -17.08 3.81 -3.98
N LEU A 310 -17.81 4.11 -5.07
CA LEU A 310 -19.26 4.28 -5.07
C LEU A 310 -20.05 3.04 -4.66
N ALA A 311 -19.64 1.83 -5.07
CA ALA A 311 -20.42 0.60 -4.88
C ALA A 311 -19.75 -0.46 -4.01
N GLN A 312 -18.61 -0.15 -3.37
CA GLN A 312 -17.92 -1.11 -2.52
C GLN A 312 -18.80 -1.54 -1.34
N LYS A 313 -18.79 -2.85 -1.04
CA LYS A 313 -19.53 -3.43 0.07
C LYS A 313 -18.70 -3.48 1.36
N ASP A 314 -17.39 -3.60 1.24
CA ASP A 314 -16.45 -3.63 2.37
C ASP A 314 -16.11 -2.23 2.83
N ILE A 315 -16.26 -1.97 4.14
CA ILE A 315 -15.95 -0.67 4.74
C ILE A 315 -14.48 -0.27 4.53
N LYS A 316 -13.55 -1.21 4.72
CA LYS A 316 -12.12 -0.96 4.54
C LYS A 316 -11.76 -0.66 3.09
N ARG A 317 -12.30 -1.44 2.13
CA ARG A 317 -12.05 -1.21 0.70
C ARG A 317 -12.63 0.13 0.24
N GLY A 318 -13.83 0.51 0.75
CA GLY A 318 -14.39 1.82 0.51
C GLY A 318 -13.49 2.96 1.00
N LEU A 319 -12.93 2.81 2.21
CA LEU A 319 -11.96 3.76 2.75
C LEU A 319 -10.62 3.75 1.98
N ALA A 320 -10.18 2.61 1.44
CA ALA A 320 -8.97 2.52 0.62
C ALA A 320 -9.10 3.28 -0.70
N TYR A 321 -10.21 3.12 -1.42
CA TYR A 321 -10.45 3.89 -2.65
C TYR A 321 -10.60 5.38 -2.36
N SER A 322 -11.17 5.73 -1.21
CA SER A 322 -11.23 7.12 -0.80
C SER A 322 -9.84 7.68 -0.43
N THR A 323 -8.89 6.87 0.09
CA THR A 323 -7.49 7.33 0.24
C THR A 323 -6.82 7.54 -1.11
N MET A 324 -7.02 6.63 -2.05
CA MET A 324 -6.50 6.75 -3.42
C MET A 324 -6.94 8.07 -4.07
N SER A 325 -8.23 8.44 -3.94
CA SER A 325 -8.71 9.71 -4.50
C SER A 325 -8.08 10.93 -3.84
N GLN A 326 -7.87 10.91 -2.51
CA GLN A 326 -7.23 12.05 -1.81
C GLN A 326 -5.73 12.17 -2.14
N LEU A 327 -5.04 11.05 -2.30
CA LEU A 327 -3.65 11.05 -2.79
C LEU A 327 -3.56 11.59 -4.22
N GLY A 328 -4.60 11.35 -5.04
CA GLY A 328 -4.73 11.97 -6.36
C GLY A 328 -4.80 13.50 -6.30
N TYR A 329 -5.54 14.09 -5.32
CA TYR A 329 -5.53 15.53 -5.09
C TYR A 329 -4.15 16.07 -4.74
N MET A 330 -3.42 15.40 -3.83
CA MET A 330 -2.08 15.82 -3.43
C MET A 330 -1.09 15.74 -4.59
N MET A 331 -1.17 14.67 -5.37
CA MET A 331 -0.31 14.51 -6.55
C MET A 331 -0.62 15.54 -7.63
N LEU A 332 -1.91 15.85 -7.84
CA LEU A 332 -2.34 16.92 -8.73
C LEU A 332 -1.78 18.27 -8.28
N ALA A 333 -1.88 18.59 -6.98
CA ALA A 333 -1.35 19.82 -6.42
C ALA A 333 0.17 19.94 -6.61
N LEU A 334 0.94 18.88 -6.36
CA LEU A 334 2.38 18.87 -6.63
C LEU A 334 2.69 19.04 -8.12
N GLY A 335 1.94 18.38 -9.00
CA GLY A 335 2.11 18.51 -10.44
C GLY A 335 1.80 19.90 -11.00
N MET A 336 0.99 20.68 -10.29
CA MET A 336 0.76 22.11 -10.59
C MET A 336 1.84 23.04 -9.99
N GLY A 337 2.76 22.49 -9.19
CA GLY A 337 3.76 23.26 -8.46
C GLY A 337 3.30 23.79 -7.10
N SER A 338 2.08 23.48 -6.67
CA SER A 338 1.52 23.97 -5.40
C SER A 338 2.01 23.13 -4.20
N TYR A 339 3.23 23.37 -3.80
CA TYR A 339 3.89 22.62 -2.70
C TYR A 339 3.16 22.77 -1.36
N ARG A 340 2.77 24.00 -1.02
CA ARG A 340 2.10 24.34 0.26
C ARG A 340 0.75 23.62 0.38
N SER A 341 -0.11 23.74 -0.61
CA SER A 341 -1.46 23.15 -0.59
C SER A 341 -1.42 21.61 -0.54
N ALA A 342 -0.47 21.00 -1.26
CA ALA A 342 -0.28 19.55 -1.23
C ALA A 342 0.11 19.04 0.16
N LEU A 343 1.07 19.67 0.81
CA LEU A 343 1.50 19.28 2.15
C LEU A 343 0.46 19.60 3.22
N PHE A 344 -0.23 20.73 3.09
CA PHE A 344 -1.34 21.06 3.97
C PHE A 344 -2.42 19.98 3.93
N HIS A 345 -2.80 19.55 2.72
CA HIS A 345 -3.77 18.47 2.57
C HIS A 345 -3.23 17.12 3.07
N LEU A 346 -1.94 16.86 2.94
CA LEU A 346 -1.32 15.65 3.49
C LEU A 346 -1.48 15.59 5.02
N ILE A 347 -1.21 16.70 5.72
CA ILE A 347 -1.34 16.78 7.19
C ILE A 347 -2.80 16.53 7.62
N THR A 348 -3.73 17.29 7.07
CA THR A 348 -5.16 17.20 7.45
C THR A 348 -5.78 15.86 7.11
N HIS A 349 -5.42 15.30 5.95
CA HIS A 349 -5.86 14.00 5.49
C HIS A 349 -5.35 12.87 6.38
N ALA A 350 -4.08 12.89 6.80
CA ALA A 350 -3.48 11.83 7.60
C ALA A 350 -4.27 11.59 8.90
N TYR A 351 -4.60 12.63 9.64
CA TYR A 351 -5.37 12.52 10.88
C TYR A 351 -6.82 12.09 10.63
N SER A 352 -7.48 12.68 9.63
CA SER A 352 -8.87 12.34 9.31
C SER A 352 -9.01 10.89 8.85
N LYS A 353 -8.07 10.38 8.08
CA LYS A 353 -8.08 8.98 7.63
C LYS A 353 -7.69 7.99 8.73
N ALA A 354 -6.69 8.32 9.55
CA ALA A 354 -6.37 7.49 10.71
C ALA A 354 -7.60 7.33 11.61
N LEU A 355 -8.33 8.41 11.88
CA LEU A 355 -9.59 8.39 12.64
C LEU A 355 -10.62 7.47 12.01
N LEU A 356 -10.85 7.53 10.70
CA LEU A 356 -11.82 6.71 9.99
C LEU A 356 -11.45 5.23 9.97
N PHE A 357 -10.17 4.90 9.77
CA PHE A 357 -9.72 3.51 9.80
C PHE A 357 -9.80 2.91 11.21
N LEU A 358 -9.36 3.63 12.24
CA LEU A 358 -9.51 3.16 13.61
C LEU A 358 -10.99 3.06 14.02
N GLY A 359 -11.82 4.03 13.61
CA GLY A 359 -13.27 3.96 13.80
C GLY A 359 -13.90 2.76 13.09
N SER A 360 -13.49 2.45 11.87
CA SER A 360 -13.94 1.24 11.17
C SER A 360 -13.49 -0.03 11.88
N GLY A 361 -12.28 -0.05 12.46
CA GLY A 361 -11.78 -1.17 13.27
C GLY A 361 -12.61 -1.41 14.51
N SER A 362 -13.02 -0.35 15.21
CA SER A 362 -13.92 -0.45 16.35
C SER A 362 -15.29 -1.01 15.95
N VAL A 363 -15.86 -0.58 14.82
CA VAL A 363 -17.11 -1.15 14.27
C VAL A 363 -16.95 -2.63 13.92
N ILE A 364 -15.86 -3.01 13.24
CA ILE A 364 -15.59 -4.41 12.89
C ILE A 364 -15.48 -5.28 14.15
N HIS A 365 -14.74 -4.81 15.16
CA HIS A 365 -14.57 -5.50 16.42
C HIS A 365 -15.91 -5.69 17.17
N SER A 366 -16.79 -4.68 17.17
CA SER A 366 -18.14 -4.79 17.73
C SER A 366 -19.01 -5.78 16.95
N MET A 367 -18.87 -5.86 15.63
CA MET A 367 -19.59 -6.80 14.77
C MET A 367 -19.10 -8.24 14.90
N GLU A 368 -17.82 -8.47 15.18
CA GLU A 368 -17.24 -9.80 15.39
C GLU A 368 -17.88 -10.55 16.55
N THR A 369 -18.36 -9.86 17.55
CA THR A 369 -19.08 -10.47 18.69
C THR A 369 -20.37 -11.18 18.26
N ILE A 370 -21.00 -10.73 17.16
CA ILE A 370 -22.27 -11.23 16.65
C ILE A 370 -22.05 -12.24 15.51
N VAL A 371 -21.22 -11.86 14.53
CA VAL A 371 -21.03 -12.61 13.27
C VAL A 371 -19.97 -13.69 13.41
N GLY A 372 -19.14 -13.60 14.46
CA GLY A 372 -17.94 -14.41 14.62
C GLY A 372 -16.77 -13.84 13.82
N TYR A 373 -15.61 -14.43 13.99
CA TYR A 373 -14.36 -14.00 13.37
C TYR A 373 -14.31 -14.39 11.87
N SER A 374 -15.11 -13.69 11.06
CA SER A 374 -15.15 -13.86 9.60
C SER A 374 -15.06 -12.50 8.94
N PRO A 375 -13.92 -12.12 8.33
CA PRO A 375 -13.75 -10.81 7.71
C PRO A 375 -14.78 -10.51 6.62
N ASP A 376 -15.14 -11.51 5.82
CA ASP A 376 -16.14 -11.35 4.74
C ASP A 376 -17.51 -10.89 5.23
N LYS A 377 -17.81 -11.16 6.51
CA LYS A 377 -19.08 -10.80 7.13
C LYS A 377 -18.95 -9.58 8.04
N SER A 378 -17.91 -9.53 8.87
CA SER A 378 -17.70 -8.44 9.84
C SER A 378 -17.34 -7.11 9.18
N GLN A 379 -16.77 -7.13 7.97
CA GLN A 379 -16.40 -5.93 7.21
C GLN A 379 -17.50 -5.47 6.23
N ASN A 380 -18.54 -6.29 6.02
CA ASN A 380 -19.56 -6.01 5.02
C ASN A 380 -20.61 -5.02 5.56
N MET A 381 -20.64 -3.81 4.97
CA MET A 381 -21.58 -2.75 5.34
C MET A 381 -23.06 -3.13 5.15
N VAL A 382 -23.36 -4.06 4.23
CA VAL A 382 -24.75 -4.50 3.98
C VAL A 382 -25.32 -5.27 5.17
N LEU A 383 -24.47 -5.93 5.97
CA LEU A 383 -24.86 -6.65 7.18
C LEU A 383 -24.90 -5.75 8.42
N MET A 384 -24.36 -4.55 8.33
CA MET A 384 -24.36 -3.53 9.38
C MET A 384 -25.69 -2.78 9.38
N GLY A 385 -25.77 -1.70 10.11
CA GLY A 385 -26.92 -0.83 10.25
C GLY A 385 -27.39 -0.76 11.67
N GLY A 386 -28.04 0.35 12.06
CA GLY A 386 -28.62 0.52 13.40
C GLY A 386 -27.64 0.55 14.56
N LEU A 387 -26.33 0.72 14.30
CA LEU A 387 -25.29 0.74 15.34
C LEU A 387 -25.32 2.00 16.22
N THR A 388 -26.16 2.97 15.90
CA THR A 388 -26.29 4.25 16.60
C THR A 388 -26.46 4.11 18.11
N LYS A 389 -27.27 3.13 18.56
CA LYS A 389 -27.57 2.93 19.98
C LYS A 389 -26.48 2.15 20.72
N HIS A 390 -25.71 1.36 20.00
CA HIS A 390 -24.77 0.39 20.55
C HIS A 390 -23.35 0.91 20.61
N VAL A 391 -22.97 1.78 19.66
CA VAL A 391 -21.59 2.29 19.49
C VAL A 391 -21.62 3.84 19.33
N PRO A 392 -22.07 4.59 20.36
CA PRO A 392 -22.34 6.03 20.24
C PRO A 392 -21.08 6.88 20.11
N ILE A 393 -19.97 6.55 20.78
CA ILE A 393 -18.71 7.31 20.75
C ILE A 393 -18.05 7.12 19.38
N THR A 394 -17.90 5.87 18.94
CA THR A 394 -17.35 5.54 17.63
C THR A 394 -18.18 6.17 16.50
N LYS A 395 -19.51 6.20 16.61
CA LYS A 395 -20.37 6.89 15.65
C LYS A 395 -20.02 8.36 15.52
N LYS A 396 -19.89 9.08 16.64
CA LYS A 396 -19.58 10.53 16.64
C LYS A 396 -18.21 10.80 16.07
N SER A 397 -17.20 10.02 16.46
CA SER A 397 -15.84 10.16 15.94
C SER A 397 -15.76 9.84 14.44
N PHE A 398 -16.45 8.80 13.98
CA PHE A 398 -16.53 8.46 12.56
C PHE A 398 -17.27 9.55 11.76
N LEU A 399 -18.35 10.13 12.30
CA LEU A 399 -19.06 11.24 11.66
C LEU A 399 -18.15 12.46 11.46
N LEU A 400 -17.39 12.85 12.49
CA LEU A 400 -16.47 13.98 12.38
C LEU A 400 -15.37 13.72 11.32
N GLY A 401 -14.83 12.52 11.27
CA GLY A 401 -13.90 12.13 10.21
C GLY A 401 -14.52 12.15 8.80
N THR A 402 -15.79 11.71 8.66
CA THR A 402 -16.49 11.75 7.37
C THR A 402 -16.78 13.19 6.92
N LEU A 403 -17.24 14.03 7.83
CA LEU A 403 -17.50 15.46 7.55
C LEU A 403 -16.21 16.20 7.19
N SER A 404 -15.11 15.90 7.87
CA SER A 404 -13.79 16.45 7.54
C SER A 404 -13.38 16.13 6.11
N LEU A 405 -13.44 14.87 5.71
CA LEU A 405 -13.11 14.45 4.33
C LEU A 405 -14.05 15.02 3.27
N CYS A 406 -15.33 15.20 3.60
CA CYS A 406 -16.28 15.85 2.71
C CYS A 406 -15.90 17.31 2.40
N GLY A 407 -15.09 17.95 3.28
CA GLY A 407 -14.75 19.36 3.14
C GLY A 407 -15.81 20.27 3.68
N ILE A 408 -16.36 19.98 4.88
CA ILE A 408 -17.35 20.82 5.54
C ILE A 408 -16.67 21.75 6.52
N PRO A 409 -16.92 23.08 6.46
CA PRO A 409 -16.40 24.01 7.46
C PRO A 409 -16.94 23.66 8.86
N PRO A 410 -16.20 23.84 9.93
CA PRO A 410 -14.82 24.37 10.06
C PRO A 410 -13.72 23.31 10.13
N LEU A 411 -13.97 22.07 9.65
CA LEU A 411 -13.09 20.92 9.84
C LEU A 411 -11.79 21.01 9.01
N ALA A 412 -10.76 20.29 9.44
CA ALA A 412 -9.39 20.44 8.94
C ALA A 412 -9.24 20.27 7.41
N CYS A 413 -9.83 19.24 6.83
CA CYS A 413 -9.70 18.99 5.38
C CYS A 413 -10.47 19.97 4.50
N PHE A 414 -11.37 20.79 5.06
CA PHE A 414 -12.05 21.84 4.30
C PHE A 414 -11.02 22.87 3.79
N TRP A 415 -10.21 23.41 4.67
CA TRP A 415 -9.24 24.46 4.35
C TRP A 415 -8.24 24.02 3.28
N SER A 416 -7.68 22.84 3.45
CA SER A 416 -6.68 22.31 2.53
C SER A 416 -7.24 21.88 1.17
N LYS A 417 -8.46 21.33 1.16
CA LYS A 417 -9.11 20.90 -0.08
C LYS A 417 -9.56 22.06 -0.93
N ASP A 418 -10.09 23.08 -0.28
CA ASP A 418 -10.51 24.30 -0.95
C ASP A 418 -9.33 25.02 -1.63
N GLU A 419 -8.19 25.13 -0.94
CA GLU A 419 -6.96 25.67 -1.53
C GLU A 419 -6.52 24.92 -2.79
N ILE A 420 -6.52 23.57 -2.78
CA ILE A 420 -6.18 22.77 -3.96
C ILE A 420 -7.18 23.02 -5.11
N LEU A 421 -8.48 23.08 -4.81
CA LEU A 421 -9.50 23.30 -5.83
C LEU A 421 -9.37 24.67 -6.49
N ASN A 422 -9.07 25.72 -5.72
CA ASN A 422 -8.85 27.07 -6.25
C ASN A 422 -7.60 27.15 -7.12
N GLU A 423 -6.50 26.50 -6.71
CA GLU A 423 -5.28 26.44 -7.51
C GLU A 423 -5.45 25.63 -8.79
N THR A 424 -6.25 24.55 -8.76
CA THR A 424 -6.55 23.78 -9.99
C THR A 424 -7.30 24.63 -11.02
N TRP A 425 -8.17 25.54 -10.58
CA TRP A 425 -8.87 26.47 -11.48
C TRP A 425 -7.93 27.42 -12.20
N LEU A 426 -6.94 27.94 -11.48
CA LEU A 426 -5.92 28.81 -12.04
C LEU A 426 -4.99 28.10 -13.03
N TYR A 427 -4.71 26.81 -12.80
CA TYR A 427 -3.84 26.01 -13.66
C TYR A 427 -4.55 25.53 -14.94
N SER A 428 -5.71 24.88 -14.82
CA SER A 428 -6.48 24.36 -15.94
C SER A 428 -7.96 24.20 -15.57
N PRO A 429 -8.88 24.86 -16.32
CA PRO A 429 -10.32 24.74 -16.09
C PRO A 429 -10.85 23.31 -16.24
N ILE A 430 -10.26 22.52 -17.15
CA ILE A 430 -10.67 21.11 -17.37
C ILE A 430 -10.36 20.27 -16.13
N PHE A 431 -9.16 20.41 -15.57
CA PHE A 431 -8.77 19.69 -14.35
C PHE A 431 -9.61 20.14 -13.16
N ALA A 432 -9.93 21.43 -13.06
CA ALA A 432 -10.79 21.95 -12.02
C ALA A 432 -12.20 21.36 -12.06
N ILE A 433 -12.85 21.27 -13.22
CA ILE A 433 -14.18 20.67 -13.36
C ILE A 433 -14.17 19.21 -12.90
N ILE A 434 -13.14 18.43 -13.27
CA ILE A 434 -12.99 17.06 -12.84
C ILE A 434 -12.76 16.99 -11.31
N ALA A 435 -11.90 17.86 -10.77
CA ALA A 435 -11.63 17.93 -9.35
C ALA A 435 -12.88 18.30 -8.52
N TRP A 436 -13.69 19.26 -8.97
CA TRP A 436 -14.95 19.62 -8.32
C TRP A 436 -16.00 18.50 -8.40
N ALA A 437 -16.15 17.85 -9.57
CA ALA A 437 -17.03 16.69 -9.69
C ALA A 437 -16.64 15.57 -8.73
N THR A 438 -15.34 15.29 -8.60
CA THR A 438 -14.84 14.29 -7.65
C THR A 438 -14.98 14.72 -6.20
N ALA A 439 -14.95 16.03 -5.89
CA ALA A 439 -15.26 16.55 -4.55
C ALA A 439 -16.71 16.23 -4.15
N GLY A 440 -17.67 16.38 -5.06
CA GLY A 440 -19.07 15.95 -4.86
C GLY A 440 -19.19 14.43 -4.66
N LEU A 441 -18.48 13.63 -5.47
CA LEU A 441 -18.44 12.18 -5.31
C LEU A 441 -17.83 11.76 -3.97
N THR A 442 -16.80 12.47 -3.49
CA THR A 442 -16.20 12.16 -2.16
C THR A 442 -17.23 12.35 -1.05
N ALA A 443 -18.00 13.41 -1.08
CA ALA A 443 -19.07 13.65 -0.12
C ALA A 443 -20.14 12.56 -0.19
N PHE A 444 -20.53 12.17 -1.38
CA PHE A 444 -21.52 11.13 -1.61
C PHE A 444 -21.12 9.77 -1.03
N TYR A 445 -19.94 9.22 -1.42
CA TYR A 445 -19.59 7.88 -0.98
C TYR A 445 -19.21 7.82 0.52
N MET A 446 -18.64 8.90 1.09
CA MET A 446 -18.34 8.95 2.52
C MET A 446 -19.62 8.94 3.36
N PHE A 447 -20.62 9.72 2.96
CA PHE A 447 -21.92 9.70 3.62
C PHE A 447 -22.68 8.38 3.42
N ARG A 448 -22.55 7.76 2.24
CA ARG A 448 -23.08 6.41 1.99
C ARG A 448 -22.49 5.40 3.00
N ILE A 449 -21.16 5.39 3.20
CA ILE A 449 -20.51 4.50 4.17
C ILE A 449 -21.08 4.76 5.58
N TYR A 450 -21.17 6.02 5.99
CA TYR A 450 -21.70 6.39 7.30
C TYR A 450 -23.16 5.94 7.50
N LEU A 451 -24.04 6.21 6.54
CA LEU A 451 -25.45 5.87 6.65
C LEU A 451 -25.68 4.35 6.68
N LEU A 452 -24.97 3.59 5.85
CA LEU A 452 -25.08 2.13 5.81
C LEU A 452 -24.57 1.46 7.10
N THR A 453 -23.58 2.04 7.76
CA THR A 453 -22.99 1.45 8.96
C THR A 453 -23.77 1.79 10.24
N PHE A 454 -24.17 3.03 10.41
CA PHE A 454 -24.71 3.51 11.68
C PHE A 454 -26.22 3.70 11.69
N GLU A 455 -26.81 4.12 10.58
CA GLU A 455 -28.26 4.39 10.52
C GLU A 455 -29.04 3.13 10.11
N GLY A 456 -30.35 3.15 10.32
CA GLY A 456 -31.24 2.05 9.94
C GLY A 456 -31.43 1.00 11.05
N HIS A 457 -31.60 -0.22 10.62
CA HIS A 457 -31.76 -1.40 11.47
C HIS A 457 -30.59 -2.35 11.25
N LEU A 458 -30.24 -3.13 12.27
CA LEU A 458 -29.23 -4.16 12.15
C LEU A 458 -29.74 -5.25 11.19
N ASN A 459 -29.06 -5.36 10.04
CA ASN A 459 -29.49 -6.26 8.95
C ASN A 459 -29.11 -7.73 9.17
N ILE A 460 -28.40 -8.04 10.25
CA ILE A 460 -28.06 -9.42 10.62
C ILE A 460 -29.28 -10.13 11.11
N ASN A 461 -29.65 -11.19 10.41
CA ASN A 461 -30.76 -12.04 10.82
C ASN A 461 -30.30 -13.01 11.91
N PHE A 462 -30.54 -12.68 13.18
CA PHE A 462 -30.06 -13.47 14.33
C PHE A 462 -30.52 -14.93 14.30
N GLN A 463 -31.66 -15.23 13.67
CA GLN A 463 -32.18 -16.60 13.56
C GLN A 463 -31.28 -17.49 12.69
N ASN A 464 -30.69 -16.94 11.65
CA ASN A 464 -29.80 -17.68 10.72
C ASN A 464 -28.40 -17.91 11.33
N TYR A 465 -28.00 -17.10 12.28
CA TYR A 465 -26.68 -17.22 12.94
C TYR A 465 -26.74 -18.00 14.24
N SER A 466 -27.90 -18.05 14.92
CA SER A 466 -28.08 -18.86 16.12
C SER A 466 -28.03 -20.37 15.84
N GLY A 467 -28.36 -20.81 14.61
CA GLY A 467 -28.23 -22.20 14.19
C GLY A 467 -26.79 -22.68 13.96
N ASN A 468 -25.84 -21.76 13.75
CA ASN A 468 -24.41 -22.04 13.54
C ASN A 468 -23.55 -21.72 14.79
N GLN A 469 -24.09 -21.90 15.98
CA GLN A 469 -23.37 -21.72 17.26
C GLN A 469 -22.14 -22.62 17.42
N ASN A 470 -21.89 -23.51 16.50
CA ASN A 470 -20.75 -24.43 16.49
C ASN A 470 -19.63 -24.01 15.54
N THR A 471 -19.60 -22.77 15.04
CA THR A 471 -18.42 -22.31 14.32
C THR A 471 -17.30 -22.04 15.34
N PRO A 472 -16.27 -22.89 15.36
CA PRO A 472 -15.17 -22.70 16.29
C PRO A 472 -14.43 -21.41 15.95
N LEU A 473 -14.15 -20.61 16.96
CA LEU A 473 -13.12 -19.57 16.86
C LEU A 473 -11.78 -20.29 16.59
N TYR A 474 -11.29 -20.18 15.37
CA TYR A 474 -10.01 -20.77 15.01
C TYR A 474 -8.89 -19.86 15.52
N SER A 475 -8.17 -20.29 16.55
CA SER A 475 -6.87 -19.72 16.86
C SER A 475 -5.83 -20.40 15.98
N ILE A 476 -5.26 -19.66 15.03
CA ILE A 476 -4.23 -20.18 14.14
C ILE A 476 -2.89 -20.03 14.85
N SER A 477 -2.29 -21.15 15.25
CA SER A 477 -0.92 -21.15 15.75
C SER A 477 0.06 -20.99 14.59
N LEU A 478 0.66 -19.83 14.48
CA LEU A 478 1.61 -19.49 13.42
C LEU A 478 2.91 -20.30 13.45
N TRP A 479 3.25 -20.91 14.60
CA TRP A 479 4.49 -21.65 14.79
C TRP A 479 4.31 -23.15 15.06
N GLY A 480 3.13 -23.68 14.93
CA GLY A 480 2.84 -25.12 15.14
C GLY A 480 3.12 -25.67 16.55
N LYS A 481 3.61 -24.84 17.49
CA LYS A 481 4.02 -25.24 18.83
C LYS A 481 3.06 -24.87 19.96
N GLY A 482 1.85 -24.45 19.63
CA GLY A 482 0.84 -24.07 20.65
C GLY A 482 -0.02 -25.22 21.18
N CYS A 483 0.12 -26.41 20.68
CA CYS A 483 -0.58 -27.59 21.19
C CYS A 483 0.28 -28.27 22.26
N SER A 484 -0.38 -28.46 23.39
CA SER A 484 0.16 -29.18 24.56
C SER A 484 1.04 -30.39 24.21
N THR A 485 1.92 -30.65 25.07
CA THR A 485 2.93 -31.70 25.22
C THR A 485 2.58 -33.15 24.78
N ARG A 486 1.44 -33.37 24.07
CA ARG A 486 1.01 -34.70 23.60
C ARG A 486 1.23 -35.03 22.14
N ILE A 487 1.80 -34.10 21.34
CA ILE A 487 2.00 -34.33 19.87
C ILE A 487 3.46 -34.64 19.54
N ASN A 488 4.15 -35.37 20.38
CA ASN A 488 5.58 -35.60 20.12
C ASN A 488 5.92 -36.96 19.53
N LYS A 489 5.04 -37.74 18.97
CA LYS A 489 5.48 -39.09 18.53
C LYS A 489 5.15 -39.54 17.11
N ASN A 490 4.52 -38.79 16.23
CA ASN A 490 4.32 -39.30 14.87
C ASN A 490 4.28 -38.18 13.78
N PHE A 491 5.34 -37.41 13.67
CA PHE A 491 5.59 -36.65 12.45
C PHE A 491 6.37 -37.54 11.47
N ARG A 492 5.70 -38.38 10.72
CA ARG A 492 6.26 -38.93 9.47
C ARG A 492 6.03 -37.87 8.40
N LEU A 493 7.12 -37.28 7.94
CA LEU A 493 7.18 -36.56 6.67
C LEU A 493 6.52 -37.43 5.60
N LEU A 494 5.36 -36.99 5.11
CA LEU A 494 4.80 -37.51 3.90
C LEU A 494 5.78 -37.18 2.77
N ARG A 495 6.55 -38.16 2.36
CA ARG A 495 7.27 -38.18 1.10
C ARG A 495 6.25 -37.88 0.01
N ILE A 496 6.40 -36.78 -0.68
CA ILE A 496 5.63 -36.44 -1.89
C ILE A 496 6.06 -37.47 -2.96
N THR A 497 5.33 -38.52 -3.07
CA THR A 497 5.37 -39.36 -4.27
C THR A 497 4.46 -38.70 -5.28
N ASN A 498 5.04 -38.36 -6.42
CA ASN A 498 4.35 -37.90 -7.62
C ASN A 498 3.29 -38.92 -8.06
N ASN A 499 2.06 -38.75 -7.63
CA ASN A 499 0.91 -39.33 -8.30
C ASN A 499 -0.25 -38.36 -8.25
N LYS A 500 -0.63 -37.94 -9.44
CA LYS A 500 -1.82 -37.16 -9.75
C LYS A 500 -3.06 -37.85 -9.18
N THR A 501 -3.62 -37.31 -8.12
CA THR A 501 -4.99 -37.65 -7.73
C THR A 501 -5.74 -36.35 -7.42
N PHE A 502 -6.72 -36.08 -8.24
CA PHE A 502 -7.77 -35.11 -8.09
C PHE A 502 -8.42 -35.24 -6.71
N PHE A 503 -8.43 -34.17 -5.91
CA PHE A 503 -9.28 -34.10 -4.74
C PHE A 503 -10.72 -33.80 -5.17
N SER A 504 -11.55 -34.83 -5.23
CA SER A 504 -13.00 -34.66 -5.23
C SER A 504 -13.48 -34.49 -3.78
N PHE A 505 -14.10 -33.38 -3.48
CA PHE A 505 -14.84 -33.18 -2.23
C PHE A 505 -16.12 -34.03 -2.27
N SER A 506 -16.13 -35.21 -1.65
CA SER A 506 -17.37 -35.92 -1.38
C SER A 506 -18.05 -35.32 -0.13
N LYS A 507 -19.27 -34.82 -0.33
CA LYS A 507 -20.23 -34.54 0.74
C LYS A 507 -20.53 -35.84 1.47
N LYS A 508 -20.04 -36.04 2.68
CA LYS A 508 -20.58 -37.02 3.62
C LYS A 508 -21.58 -36.37 4.53
N THR A 509 -22.84 -36.66 4.31
CA THR A 509 -23.96 -36.51 5.27
C THR A 509 -23.67 -37.37 6.49
N TYR A 510 -23.63 -36.74 7.66
CA TYR A 510 -23.55 -37.46 8.94
C TYR A 510 -24.96 -37.80 9.41
N GLY A 511 -25.28 -39.11 9.42
CA GLY A 511 -26.39 -39.65 10.20
C GLY A 511 -26.00 -39.74 11.68
N SER A 512 -26.95 -39.43 12.54
CA SER A 512 -26.84 -39.56 13.97
C SER A 512 -26.80 -41.03 14.39
N ASP A 513 -25.67 -41.51 14.89
CA ASP A 513 -25.61 -42.69 15.74
C ASP A 513 -24.69 -42.39 16.94
N GLU A 514 -25.30 -42.52 18.11
CA GLU A 514 -24.65 -42.50 19.41
C GLU A 514 -23.81 -43.78 19.59
N ASN A 515 -22.70 -43.62 20.28
CA ASN A 515 -21.78 -44.63 20.78
C ASN A 515 -20.73 -45.19 19.81
N VAL A 516 -19.74 -44.37 19.51
CA VAL A 516 -18.36 -44.87 19.30
C VAL A 516 -17.37 -43.85 19.88
N ARG A 517 -16.62 -44.26 20.89
CA ARG A 517 -15.41 -43.57 21.37
C ARG A 517 -14.39 -43.51 20.20
N LYS A 518 -14.52 -42.52 19.32
CA LYS A 518 -13.46 -42.19 18.35
C LYS A 518 -12.40 -41.37 19.03
N LYS A 519 -11.20 -41.92 19.12
CA LYS A 519 -9.96 -41.16 19.32
C LYS A 519 -9.95 -39.97 18.36
N ASN A 520 -10.07 -38.77 18.90
CA ASN A 520 -9.86 -37.55 18.13
C ASN A 520 -8.42 -37.49 17.69
N GLU A 521 -8.11 -37.94 16.50
CA GLU A 521 -6.91 -37.55 15.78
C GLU A 521 -7.03 -36.07 15.41
N GLY A 522 -6.52 -35.22 16.30
CA GLY A 522 -6.51 -33.78 16.08
C GLY A 522 -5.64 -33.45 14.88
N ARG A 523 -6.22 -32.76 13.91
CA ARG A 523 -5.45 -32.17 12.81
C ARG A 523 -4.45 -31.16 13.41
N PRO A 524 -3.17 -31.18 13.06
CA PRO A 524 -2.08 -30.56 13.84
C PRO A 524 -2.03 -29.03 13.79
N PHE A 525 -2.95 -28.35 13.12
CA PHE A 525 -2.88 -26.90 12.90
C PHE A 525 -4.07 -26.09 13.42
N ILE A 526 -5.10 -26.73 13.98
CA ILE A 526 -6.33 -26.02 14.39
C ILE A 526 -6.70 -26.40 15.81
N ASN A 527 -6.48 -25.48 16.75
CA ASN A 527 -7.04 -25.62 18.11
C ASN A 527 -8.45 -25.03 18.13
N ILE A 528 -9.43 -25.89 18.30
CA ILE A 528 -10.83 -25.50 18.51
C ILE A 528 -11.02 -25.21 20.00
N VAL A 529 -11.06 -23.95 20.38
CA VAL A 529 -11.48 -23.55 21.73
C VAL A 529 -12.99 -23.53 21.76
N ARG A 530 -13.61 -24.55 22.37
CA ARG A 530 -15.03 -24.53 22.68
C ARG A 530 -15.27 -23.54 23.81
N PHE A 531 -15.86 -22.37 23.52
CA PHE A 531 -16.45 -21.53 24.54
C PHE A 531 -17.74 -22.17 25.03
N ASN A 532 -17.85 -22.31 26.34
CA ASN A 532 -19.05 -22.85 27.01
C ASN A 532 -20.32 -22.06 26.60
N ASN A 533 -21.29 -22.80 26.07
CA ASN A 533 -22.57 -22.29 25.61
C ASN A 533 -23.40 -21.68 26.78
N LYS A 534 -23.24 -20.37 26.98
CA LYS A 534 -24.33 -19.59 27.56
C LYS A 534 -25.00 -18.88 26.36
N LYS A 535 -26.27 -19.22 26.11
CA LYS A 535 -27.13 -18.61 25.10
C LYS A 535 -27.42 -17.14 25.47
N TYR A 536 -26.43 -16.25 25.28
CA TYR A 536 -26.68 -14.82 25.34
C TYR A 536 -26.57 -14.30 23.93
N PHE A 537 -27.63 -13.75 23.37
CA PHE A 537 -27.56 -12.89 22.20
C PHE A 537 -26.76 -11.65 22.61
N SER A 538 -25.51 -11.59 22.27
CA SER A 538 -24.69 -10.41 22.50
C SER A 538 -25.03 -9.38 21.41
N TYR A 539 -25.61 -8.26 21.81
CA TYR A 539 -25.69 -7.09 20.94
C TYR A 539 -24.29 -6.49 20.77
N PRO A 540 -24.05 -5.75 19.67
CA PRO A 540 -22.80 -5.03 19.53
C PRO A 540 -22.68 -4.05 20.69
N TYR A 541 -21.47 -3.90 21.22
CA TYR A 541 -21.17 -2.96 22.30
C TYR A 541 -19.96 -2.11 21.95
N GLU A 542 -19.81 -0.98 22.62
CA GLU A 542 -18.70 -0.07 22.44
C GLU A 542 -17.37 -0.76 22.76
N SER A 543 -16.32 -0.37 22.05
CA SER A 543 -14.98 -0.88 22.29
C SER A 543 -14.42 -0.40 23.62
N ASP A 544 -13.39 -1.07 24.14
CA ASP A 544 -12.73 -0.71 25.40
C ASP A 544 -12.05 0.68 25.32
N ASN A 545 -11.80 1.28 26.48
CA ASN A 545 -11.20 2.61 26.61
C ASN A 545 -9.85 2.74 25.94
N THR A 546 -9.06 1.66 25.86
CA THR A 546 -7.77 1.63 25.14
C THR A 546 -7.91 1.85 23.64
N MET A 547 -9.05 1.47 23.06
CA MET A 547 -9.37 1.73 21.64
C MET A 547 -10.07 3.09 21.48
N LEU A 548 -10.87 3.52 22.44
CA LEU A 548 -11.60 4.80 22.39
C LEU A 548 -10.69 6.02 22.59
N PHE A 549 -9.68 5.93 23.45
CA PHE A 549 -8.76 7.03 23.72
C PHE A 549 -8.06 7.55 22.45
N PRO A 550 -7.44 6.71 21.61
CA PRO A 550 -6.85 7.16 20.34
C PRO A 550 -7.87 7.81 19.41
N LEU A 551 -9.12 7.31 19.36
CA LEU A 551 -10.16 7.91 18.54
C LEU A 551 -10.47 9.34 19.01
N LEU A 552 -10.60 9.58 20.33
CA LEU A 552 -10.86 10.91 20.87
C LEU A 552 -9.72 11.89 20.59
N VAL A 553 -8.47 11.45 20.75
CA VAL A 553 -7.30 12.27 20.46
C VAL A 553 -7.27 12.66 18.97
N LEU A 554 -7.50 11.70 18.07
CA LEU A 554 -7.53 11.99 16.64
C LEU A 554 -8.70 12.91 16.23
N VAL A 555 -9.84 12.87 16.96
CA VAL A 555 -10.93 13.84 16.79
C VAL A 555 -10.44 15.26 17.07
N LEU A 556 -9.67 15.49 18.14
CA LEU A 556 -9.11 16.81 18.42
C LEU A 556 -8.22 17.30 17.27
N PHE A 557 -7.36 16.42 16.73
CA PHE A 557 -6.54 16.80 15.56
C PHE A 557 -7.39 17.12 14.33
N THR A 558 -8.46 16.37 14.06
CA THR A 558 -9.35 16.65 12.92
C THR A 558 -10.13 17.95 13.05
N LEU A 559 -10.31 18.46 14.26
CA LEU A 559 -10.95 19.76 14.50
C LEU A 559 -9.94 20.92 14.36
N PHE A 560 -8.75 20.80 14.94
CA PHE A 560 -7.86 21.94 15.14
C PHE A 560 -6.68 22.04 14.15
N VAL A 561 -6.21 20.93 13.55
CA VAL A 561 -5.03 20.95 12.67
C VAL A 561 -5.23 21.82 11.43
N GLY A 562 -6.48 22.02 10.99
CA GLY A 562 -6.78 22.94 9.90
C GLY A 562 -6.40 24.39 10.16
N SER A 563 -6.32 24.82 11.42
CA SER A 563 -5.94 26.19 11.77
C SER A 563 -4.48 26.55 11.46
N ILE A 564 -3.60 25.56 11.29
CA ILE A 564 -2.16 25.79 11.03
C ILE A 564 -1.93 26.45 9.66
N GLY A 565 -2.78 26.16 8.67
CA GLY A 565 -2.64 26.65 7.30
C GLY A 565 -3.63 27.75 6.91
N ILE A 566 -4.32 28.38 7.85
CA ILE A 566 -5.24 29.47 7.55
C ILE A 566 -4.41 30.73 7.28
N SER A 567 -4.43 31.21 6.05
CA SER A 567 -3.76 32.43 5.61
C SER A 567 -4.63 33.66 5.88
N LEU A 568 -4.76 34.04 7.12
CA LEU A 568 -5.52 35.25 7.50
C LEU A 568 -4.56 36.34 7.92
N ASN A 569 -4.50 37.42 7.16
CA ASN A 569 -3.86 38.64 7.61
C ASN A 569 -4.88 39.48 8.41
N GLN A 570 -4.69 39.51 9.69
CA GLN A 570 -5.17 40.63 10.51
C GLN A 570 -4.00 41.58 10.67
N GLU A 571 -4.25 42.85 10.44
CA GLU A 571 -3.29 43.97 10.47
C GLU A 571 -2.02 43.71 11.32
N GLY A 572 -0.91 43.33 10.64
CA GLY A 572 0.42 43.25 11.25
C GLY A 572 0.87 41.91 11.85
N THR A 573 0.05 40.84 11.83
CA THR A 573 0.47 39.51 12.27
C THR A 573 0.24 38.47 11.17
N ASP A 574 1.33 37.96 10.58
CA ASP A 574 1.30 36.82 9.69
C ASP A 574 0.95 35.56 10.48
N LEU A 575 -0.30 35.16 10.44
CA LEU A 575 -0.80 33.95 11.13
C LEU A 575 -0.52 32.64 10.38
N ASP A 576 0.07 32.70 9.19
CA ASP A 576 0.37 31.51 8.39
C ASP A 576 1.62 30.76 8.92
N ILE A 577 1.38 29.92 9.92
CA ILE A 577 2.42 29.09 10.54
C ILE A 577 3.00 28.11 9.51
N LEU A 578 2.17 27.57 8.63
CA LEU A 578 2.59 26.56 7.64
C LEU A 578 3.56 27.16 6.63
N SER A 579 3.30 28.34 6.10
CA SER A 579 4.20 29.02 5.17
C SER A 579 5.53 29.38 5.83
N LYS A 580 5.53 29.79 7.10
CA LYS A 580 6.78 30.00 7.86
C LYS A 580 7.56 28.73 8.04
N TRP A 581 6.87 27.63 8.34
CA TRP A 581 7.50 26.32 8.52
C TRP A 581 8.14 25.78 7.24
N LEU A 582 7.48 26.02 6.11
CA LEU A 582 7.93 25.57 4.79
C LEU A 582 8.78 26.63 4.03
N ALA A 583 9.02 27.79 4.62
CA ALA A 583 9.70 28.90 3.98
C ALA A 583 11.05 28.53 3.31
N PRO A 584 11.94 27.73 3.92
CA PRO A 584 13.19 27.34 3.27
C PRO A 584 12.98 26.62 1.94
N SER A 585 12.01 25.73 1.88
CA SER A 585 11.69 24.97 0.66
C SER A 585 10.96 25.86 -0.37
N ILE A 586 10.02 26.69 0.07
CA ILE A 586 9.26 27.61 -0.80
C ILE A 586 10.19 28.61 -1.47
N ASN A 587 11.19 29.11 -0.75
CA ASN A 587 12.17 30.06 -1.28
C ASN A 587 13.03 29.46 -2.41
N LEU A 588 13.32 28.15 -2.36
CA LEU A 588 13.99 27.43 -3.44
C LEU A 588 13.17 27.40 -4.73
N PHE A 589 11.85 27.51 -4.65
CA PHE A 589 10.96 27.49 -5.82
C PHE A 589 10.69 28.84 -6.45
N HIS A 590 11.22 29.94 -5.86
CA HIS A 590 10.89 31.32 -6.27
C HIS A 590 9.36 31.58 -6.33
N GLN A 591 8.57 30.84 -5.60
CA GLN A 591 7.14 31.08 -5.49
C GLN A 591 6.93 32.36 -4.66
N LYS A 592 6.29 33.36 -5.27
CA LYS A 592 5.83 34.51 -4.52
C LYS A 592 4.79 34.04 -3.50
N SER A 593 4.97 34.39 -2.24
CA SER A 593 3.89 34.25 -1.24
C SER A 593 2.65 34.94 -1.80
N LYS A 594 1.52 34.21 -1.86
CA LYS A 594 0.26 34.83 -2.27
C LYS A 594 -0.03 35.99 -1.29
N ASP A 595 -0.39 37.13 -1.87
CA ASP A 595 -0.96 38.20 -1.10
C ASP A 595 -2.15 37.65 -0.31
N SER A 596 -2.25 38.01 0.96
CA SER A 596 -3.30 37.55 1.84
C SER A 596 -4.68 37.83 1.23
N ALA A 597 -5.44 36.75 1.07
CA ALA A 597 -6.81 36.87 0.57
C ALA A 597 -7.69 37.59 1.62
N ASP A 598 -8.43 38.59 1.18
CA ASP A 598 -9.49 39.19 1.99
C ASP A 598 -10.55 38.15 2.34
N TRP A 599 -11.13 38.21 3.53
CA TRP A 599 -12.21 37.32 3.96
C TRP A 599 -13.34 37.21 2.94
N TYR A 600 -13.63 38.27 2.22
CA TYR A 600 -14.68 38.29 1.21
C TYR A 600 -14.35 37.39 0.00
N GLU A 601 -13.13 37.46 -0.51
CA GLU A 601 -12.66 36.62 -1.61
C GLU A 601 -12.62 35.15 -1.18
N PHE A 602 -12.13 34.88 0.02
CA PHE A 602 -12.13 33.53 0.58
C PHE A 602 -13.54 32.92 0.65
N PHE A 603 -14.52 33.66 1.20
CA PHE A 603 -15.91 33.17 1.26
C PHE A 603 -16.52 32.98 -0.12
N LYS A 604 -16.24 33.85 -1.07
CA LYS A 604 -16.73 33.73 -2.45
C LYS A 604 -16.22 32.45 -3.12
N ASP A 605 -14.96 32.12 -2.94
CA ASP A 605 -14.34 30.93 -3.51
C ASP A 605 -14.82 29.65 -2.79
N ALA A 606 -14.94 29.68 -1.48
CA ALA A 606 -15.37 28.57 -0.68
C ALA A 606 -16.86 28.18 -0.87
N ILE A 607 -17.73 29.11 -1.21
CA ILE A 607 -19.17 28.83 -1.42
C ILE A 607 -19.39 27.72 -2.46
N PHE A 608 -18.63 27.73 -3.53
CA PHE A 608 -18.81 26.76 -4.62
C PHE A 608 -18.37 25.36 -4.19
N SER A 609 -17.21 25.21 -3.59
CA SER A 609 -16.70 23.92 -3.10
C SER A 609 -17.61 23.31 -2.01
N VAL A 610 -18.08 24.14 -1.09
CA VAL A 610 -19.00 23.76 -0.01
C VAL A 610 -20.37 23.37 -0.56
N SER A 611 -20.91 24.11 -1.53
CA SER A 611 -22.21 23.78 -2.13
C SER A 611 -22.21 22.42 -2.81
N ILE A 612 -21.14 22.05 -3.53
CA ILE A 612 -20.98 20.75 -4.15
C ILE A 612 -20.88 19.64 -3.09
N ALA A 613 -20.17 19.87 -2.00
CA ALA A 613 -20.10 18.91 -0.88
C ALA A 613 -21.48 18.67 -0.26
N TYR A 614 -22.24 19.71 0.04
CA TYR A 614 -23.61 19.58 0.55
C TYR A 614 -24.54 18.88 -0.41
N LEU A 615 -24.43 19.15 -1.71
CA LEU A 615 -25.19 18.45 -2.75
C LEU A 615 -24.88 16.94 -2.73
N GLY A 616 -23.62 16.57 -2.64
CA GLY A 616 -23.21 15.16 -2.50
C GLY A 616 -23.81 14.48 -1.26
N ILE A 617 -23.79 15.14 -0.12
CA ILE A 617 -24.39 14.67 1.14
C ILE A 617 -25.91 14.56 1.00
N PHE A 618 -26.54 15.54 0.41
CA PHE A 618 -28.00 15.53 0.19
C PHE A 618 -28.42 14.34 -0.67
N VAL A 619 -27.76 14.11 -1.79
CA VAL A 619 -28.04 12.94 -2.66
C VAL A 619 -27.81 11.64 -1.92
N ALA A 620 -26.72 11.50 -1.16
CA ALA A 620 -26.47 10.32 -0.36
C ALA A 620 -27.55 10.10 0.71
N SER A 621 -27.97 11.15 1.40
CA SER A 621 -29.02 11.10 2.42
C SER A 621 -30.38 10.74 1.81
N PHE A 622 -30.69 11.25 0.65
CA PHE A 622 -31.93 10.95 -0.06
C PHE A 622 -32.00 9.47 -0.48
N LEU A 623 -30.89 8.89 -0.92
CA LEU A 623 -30.85 7.50 -1.41
C LEU A 623 -30.72 6.47 -0.30
N TYR A 624 -29.98 6.76 0.78
CA TYR A 624 -29.58 5.76 1.77
C TYR A 624 -30.13 5.99 3.18
N LYS A 625 -30.72 7.18 3.47
CA LYS A 625 -31.28 7.41 4.83
C LYS A 625 -32.54 6.59 5.03
N PRO A 626 -32.61 5.75 6.05
CA PRO A 626 -33.78 4.97 6.35
C PRO A 626 -34.94 5.88 6.82
N ILE A 627 -36.11 5.71 6.22
CA ILE A 627 -37.31 6.44 6.60
C ILE A 627 -37.97 5.71 7.76
N TYR A 628 -37.83 6.25 8.96
CA TYR A 628 -38.47 5.72 10.19
C TYR A 628 -39.93 6.07 10.31
N SER A 629 -40.50 6.89 9.45
CA SER A 629 -41.89 7.30 9.49
C SER A 629 -42.79 6.30 8.80
N SER A 630 -44.02 6.17 9.34
CA SER A 630 -45.11 5.31 8.88
C SER A 630 -45.58 5.55 7.43
N PHE A 631 -44.90 6.39 6.68
CA PHE A 631 -45.07 6.54 5.22
C PHE A 631 -44.49 5.31 4.50
N LYS A 632 -45.14 4.15 4.67
CA LYS A 632 -44.94 2.96 3.83
C LYS A 632 -45.29 3.19 2.35
N ASN A 633 -45.66 4.39 1.97
CA ASN A 633 -46.17 4.73 0.64
C ASN A 633 -45.21 5.46 -0.28
N PHE A 634 -43.87 5.39 0.00
CA PHE A 634 -42.90 5.79 -1.04
C PHE A 634 -42.75 4.76 -2.17
N ASP A 635 -43.42 3.62 -2.08
CA ASP A 635 -43.82 2.85 -3.27
C ASP A 635 -44.58 3.68 -4.29
N ILE A 636 -45.13 4.83 -3.94
CA ILE A 636 -45.80 5.75 -4.84
C ILE A 636 -44.80 6.38 -5.82
N ILE A 637 -43.63 6.84 -5.37
CA ILE A 637 -42.60 7.36 -6.31
C ILE A 637 -42.04 6.20 -7.15
N ASN A 638 -41.81 5.05 -6.55
CA ASN A 638 -41.46 3.84 -7.29
C ASN A 638 -42.58 3.37 -8.23
N SER A 639 -43.84 3.53 -7.90
CA SER A 639 -44.93 3.14 -8.76
C SER A 639 -45.13 4.13 -9.92
N PHE A 640 -44.99 5.44 -9.69
CA PHE A 640 -44.98 6.45 -10.77
C PHE A 640 -43.81 6.31 -11.72
N VAL A 641 -42.69 5.81 -11.27
CA VAL A 641 -41.48 5.56 -12.08
C VAL A 641 -41.53 4.19 -12.77
N LYS A 642 -42.42 3.27 -12.38
CA LYS A 642 -42.42 1.85 -12.80
C LYS A 642 -42.78 1.57 -14.29
N THR A 643 -43.28 2.50 -15.09
CA THR A 643 -43.92 2.19 -16.37
C THR A 643 -43.47 3.04 -17.55
N GLY A 644 -42.17 3.27 -17.78
CA GLY A 644 -41.73 3.99 -18.97
C GLY A 644 -40.43 3.50 -19.62
N PRO A 645 -40.29 3.60 -20.94
CA PRO A 645 -39.05 3.22 -21.65
C PRO A 645 -37.82 4.03 -21.20
N LYS A 646 -38.01 5.23 -20.64
CA LYS A 646 -36.95 6.06 -20.04
C LYS A 646 -36.36 5.44 -18.79
N ARG A 647 -37.12 4.66 -18.03
CA ARG A 647 -36.61 3.97 -16.82
C ARG A 647 -35.60 2.89 -17.17
N ARG A 648 -35.82 2.12 -18.25
CA ARG A 648 -34.85 1.09 -18.70
C ARG A 648 -33.48 1.69 -18.98
N ARG A 649 -33.39 2.90 -19.50
CA ARG A 649 -32.09 3.57 -19.75
C ARG A 649 -31.43 4.01 -18.45
N TRP A 650 -32.18 4.53 -17.48
CA TRP A 650 -31.65 4.90 -16.17
C TRP A 650 -31.18 3.68 -15.38
N ASP A 651 -31.95 2.61 -15.35
CA ASP A 651 -31.55 1.36 -14.70
C ASP A 651 -30.29 0.75 -15.37
N GLN A 652 -30.17 0.87 -16.69
CA GLN A 652 -28.96 0.44 -17.41
C GLN A 652 -27.73 1.29 -17.02
N ILE A 653 -27.87 2.60 -16.92
CA ILE A 653 -26.78 3.50 -16.52
C ILE A 653 -26.36 3.22 -15.07
N ILE A 654 -27.32 3.08 -14.16
CA ILE A 654 -27.06 2.78 -12.75
C ILE A 654 -26.36 1.40 -12.62
N ASN A 655 -26.83 0.39 -13.33
CA ASN A 655 -26.21 -0.92 -13.34
C ASN A 655 -24.79 -0.87 -13.91
N LEU A 656 -24.57 -0.13 -14.98
CA LEU A 656 -23.25 0.05 -15.58
C LEU A 656 -22.28 0.73 -14.59
N LEU A 657 -22.72 1.80 -13.92
CA LEU A 657 -21.91 2.46 -12.88
C LEU A 657 -21.64 1.53 -11.69
N TYR A 658 -22.63 0.73 -11.31
CA TYR A 658 -22.48 -0.24 -10.24
C TYR A 658 -21.46 -1.33 -10.63
N ASP A 659 -21.60 -1.91 -11.81
CA ASP A 659 -20.70 -2.96 -12.32
C ASP A 659 -19.28 -2.44 -12.49
N TRP A 660 -19.13 -1.21 -13.00
CA TRP A 660 -17.85 -0.53 -13.09
C TRP A 660 -17.16 -0.41 -11.72
N SER A 661 -17.87 0.13 -10.73
CA SER A 661 -17.32 0.33 -9.38
C SER A 661 -17.09 -1.00 -8.66
N TYR A 662 -18.03 -1.94 -8.73
CA TYR A 662 -17.95 -3.23 -8.04
C TYR A 662 -16.83 -4.11 -8.60
N ASN A 663 -16.70 -4.19 -9.92
CA ASN A 663 -15.67 -4.96 -10.62
C ASN A 663 -14.33 -4.20 -10.77
N ARG A 664 -14.14 -3.10 -10.03
CA ARG A 664 -12.88 -2.32 -9.99
C ARG A 664 -12.45 -1.84 -11.38
N ALA A 665 -13.38 -1.33 -12.18
CA ALA A 665 -13.18 -0.90 -13.56
C ALA A 665 -12.59 -1.98 -14.47
N TYR A 666 -12.73 -3.25 -14.11
CA TYR A 666 -12.13 -4.41 -14.79
C TYR A 666 -10.60 -4.36 -14.94
N ILE A 667 -9.92 -3.48 -14.19
CA ILE A 667 -8.47 -3.30 -14.24
C ILE A 667 -7.75 -4.57 -13.75
N ASP A 668 -8.24 -5.21 -12.69
CA ASP A 668 -7.69 -6.48 -12.21
C ASP A 668 -7.75 -7.59 -13.28
N THR A 669 -8.84 -7.64 -14.04
CA THR A 669 -9.01 -8.60 -15.16
C THR A 669 -8.03 -8.29 -16.30
N PHE A 670 -7.86 -7.01 -16.63
CA PHE A 670 -6.87 -6.59 -17.63
C PHE A 670 -5.45 -6.99 -17.22
N TYR A 671 -5.07 -6.75 -15.96
CA TYR A 671 -3.75 -7.13 -15.44
C TYR A 671 -3.52 -8.64 -15.47
N THR A 672 -4.54 -9.42 -15.11
CA THR A 672 -4.41 -10.90 -15.11
C THR A 672 -4.34 -11.48 -16.52
N THR A 673 -5.09 -10.94 -17.47
CA THR A 673 -5.09 -11.43 -18.84
C THR A 673 -3.86 -10.95 -19.62
N PHE A 674 -3.56 -9.66 -19.55
CA PHE A 674 -2.47 -9.07 -20.33
C PHE A 674 -1.10 -9.37 -19.72
N PHE A 675 -0.82 -8.90 -18.50
CA PHE A 675 0.53 -9.07 -17.93
C PHE A 675 0.81 -10.51 -17.48
N THR A 676 -0.06 -11.08 -16.64
CA THR A 676 0.17 -12.44 -16.12
C THR A 676 0.07 -13.49 -17.23
N GLY A 677 -0.85 -13.30 -18.17
CA GLY A 677 -0.98 -14.17 -19.36
C GLY A 677 0.25 -14.11 -20.25
N SER A 678 0.76 -12.90 -20.55
CA SER A 678 1.96 -12.69 -21.36
C SER A 678 3.21 -13.29 -20.71
N ILE A 679 3.41 -13.05 -19.39
CA ILE A 679 4.54 -13.64 -18.65
C ILE A 679 4.49 -15.16 -18.64
N ARG A 680 3.30 -15.75 -18.43
CA ARG A 680 3.12 -17.19 -18.52
C ARG A 680 3.39 -17.73 -19.92
N GLY A 681 2.95 -17.02 -20.96
CA GLY A 681 3.26 -17.36 -22.36
C GLY A 681 4.76 -17.33 -22.63
N LEU A 682 5.45 -16.31 -22.15
CA LEU A 682 6.90 -16.17 -22.24
C LEU A 682 7.63 -17.30 -21.50
N ALA A 683 7.18 -17.65 -20.30
CA ALA A 683 7.71 -18.77 -19.53
C ALA A 683 7.50 -20.12 -20.23
N GLN A 684 6.36 -20.34 -20.91
CA GLN A 684 6.12 -21.52 -21.72
C GLN A 684 7.04 -21.57 -22.94
N LEU A 685 7.29 -20.43 -23.57
CA LEU A 685 8.16 -20.31 -24.72
C LEU A 685 9.63 -20.56 -24.33
N THR A 686 10.11 -19.98 -23.23
CA THR A 686 11.46 -20.25 -22.71
C THR A 686 11.63 -21.72 -22.33
N HIS A 687 10.62 -22.31 -21.67
CA HIS A 687 10.62 -23.74 -21.34
C HIS A 687 10.64 -24.64 -22.58
N PHE A 688 9.93 -24.24 -23.65
CA PHE A 688 9.99 -24.94 -24.93
C PHE A 688 11.38 -24.89 -25.53
N PHE A 689 12.02 -23.68 -25.56
CA PHE A 689 13.37 -23.53 -26.07
C PHE A 689 14.38 -24.34 -25.25
N ASP A 690 14.31 -24.26 -23.94
CA ASP A 690 15.20 -24.99 -23.03
C ASP A 690 15.11 -26.50 -23.29
N ARG A 691 13.92 -27.10 -23.18
CA ARG A 691 13.72 -28.54 -23.33
C ARG A 691 13.85 -29.07 -24.76
N ARG A 692 13.32 -28.34 -25.75
CA ARG A 692 13.26 -28.83 -27.13
C ARG A 692 14.45 -28.46 -27.98
N VAL A 693 15.01 -27.27 -27.75
CA VAL A 693 16.15 -26.80 -28.55
C VAL A 693 17.47 -27.13 -27.84
N ILE A 694 17.69 -26.61 -26.65
CA ILE A 694 18.97 -26.77 -25.94
C ILE A 694 19.18 -28.22 -25.51
N ASP A 695 18.26 -28.76 -24.71
CA ASP A 695 18.34 -30.16 -24.28
C ASP A 695 18.18 -31.15 -25.47
N GLY A 696 17.39 -30.80 -26.48
CA GLY A 696 17.21 -31.56 -27.68
C GLY A 696 18.50 -31.70 -28.51
N ILE A 697 19.26 -30.62 -28.63
CA ILE A 697 20.56 -30.63 -29.33
C ILE A 697 21.58 -31.46 -28.51
N THR A 698 21.72 -31.19 -27.22
CA THR A 698 22.68 -31.95 -26.39
C THR A 698 22.39 -33.41 -26.29
N ASN A 699 21.12 -33.78 -26.11
CA ASN A 699 20.70 -35.19 -26.15
C ASN A 699 20.85 -35.81 -27.56
N GLY A 700 20.59 -35.03 -28.60
CA GLY A 700 20.80 -35.45 -29.99
C GLY A 700 22.26 -35.81 -30.26
N PHE A 701 23.21 -34.99 -29.82
CA PHE A 701 24.64 -35.31 -29.88
C PHE A 701 24.98 -36.59 -29.12
N GLY A 702 24.38 -36.77 -27.92
CA GLY A 702 24.54 -38.00 -27.14
C GLY A 702 24.04 -39.21 -27.87
N VAL A 703 22.85 -39.15 -28.48
CA VAL A 703 22.28 -40.26 -29.28
C VAL A 703 23.14 -40.54 -30.53
N ILE A 704 23.59 -39.52 -31.24
CA ILE A 704 24.46 -39.66 -32.43
C ILE A 704 25.80 -40.28 -32.00
N SER A 705 26.41 -39.85 -30.91
CA SER A 705 27.66 -40.45 -30.43
C SER A 705 27.50 -41.91 -30.02
N PHE A 706 26.37 -42.23 -29.37
CA PHE A 706 26.03 -43.63 -29.05
C PHE A 706 25.83 -44.48 -30.28
N PHE A 707 25.10 -43.97 -31.28
CA PHE A 707 24.88 -44.66 -32.54
C PHE A 707 26.17 -44.89 -33.32
N LEU A 708 27.06 -43.87 -33.37
CA LEU A 708 28.40 -43.98 -33.95
C LEU A 708 29.22 -45.05 -33.21
N GLY A 709 29.15 -45.08 -31.87
CA GLY A 709 29.82 -46.10 -31.05
C GLY A 709 29.34 -47.51 -31.37
N GLU A 710 28.03 -47.71 -31.54
CA GLU A 710 27.47 -49.00 -31.93
C GLU A 710 27.86 -49.39 -33.40
N CYS A 711 27.90 -48.41 -34.30
CA CYS A 711 28.41 -48.65 -35.68
C CYS A 711 29.87 -49.10 -35.68
N ILE A 712 30.72 -48.46 -34.90
CA ILE A 712 32.15 -48.78 -34.78
C ILE A 712 32.33 -50.19 -34.15
N LYS A 713 31.46 -50.56 -33.19
CA LYS A 713 31.46 -51.87 -32.55
C LYS A 713 31.23 -52.99 -33.57
N TYR A 714 30.36 -52.80 -34.59
CA TYR A 714 30.15 -53.75 -35.67
C TYR A 714 31.41 -53.94 -36.54
N VAL A 715 32.21 -52.87 -36.73
CA VAL A 715 33.50 -52.94 -37.44
C VAL A 715 34.52 -53.74 -36.61
N GLY A 716 34.46 -53.67 -35.28
CA GLY A 716 35.30 -54.38 -34.33
C GLY A 716 34.87 -55.82 -34.01
N GLY A 717 34.13 -56.48 -34.87
CA GLY A 717 33.52 -57.81 -34.67
C GLY A 717 34.42 -59.05 -34.50
N GLY A 718 35.69 -58.90 -34.15
CA GLY A 718 36.63 -59.98 -33.80
C GLY A 718 37.12 -60.83 -34.97
N ARG A 719 36.65 -60.60 -36.20
CA ARG A 719 37.12 -61.30 -37.40
C ARG A 719 38.36 -60.60 -37.98
N ILE A 720 39.46 -61.34 -38.13
CA ILE A 720 40.71 -60.86 -38.67
C ILE A 720 40.50 -60.25 -40.07
N SER A 721 39.61 -60.85 -40.87
CA SER A 721 39.30 -60.37 -42.23
C SER A 721 38.67 -58.95 -42.22
N SER A 722 37.85 -58.56 -41.25
CA SER A 722 37.25 -57.27 -41.14
C SER A 722 38.28 -56.20 -40.73
N TYR A 723 39.21 -56.52 -39.84
CA TYR A 723 40.30 -55.62 -39.45
C TYR A 723 41.27 -55.40 -40.64
N LEU A 724 41.62 -56.44 -41.37
CA LEU A 724 42.43 -56.33 -42.56
C LEU A 724 41.75 -55.47 -43.63
N PHE A 725 40.45 -55.66 -43.83
CA PHE A 725 39.67 -54.84 -44.78
C PHE A 725 39.67 -53.36 -44.42
N VAL A 726 39.40 -53.05 -43.14
CA VAL A 726 39.44 -51.65 -42.64
C VAL A 726 40.84 -51.05 -42.76
N TYR A 727 41.87 -51.84 -42.41
CA TYR A 727 43.24 -51.42 -42.53
C TYR A 727 43.61 -51.07 -44.00
N PHE A 728 43.31 -51.97 -44.95
CA PHE A 728 43.55 -51.72 -46.36
C PHE A 728 42.70 -50.56 -46.91
N SER A 729 41.46 -50.36 -46.47
CA SER A 729 40.65 -49.24 -46.87
C SER A 729 41.21 -47.90 -46.35
N CYS A 730 41.65 -47.82 -45.10
CA CYS A 730 42.34 -46.65 -44.55
C CYS A 730 43.65 -46.34 -45.31
N VAL A 731 44.47 -47.37 -45.56
CA VAL A 731 45.73 -47.21 -46.34
C VAL A 731 45.43 -46.73 -47.77
N SER A 732 44.41 -47.26 -48.43
CA SER A 732 44.03 -46.82 -49.76
C SER A 732 43.50 -45.37 -49.77
N ILE A 733 42.72 -44.95 -48.76
CA ILE A 733 42.26 -43.58 -48.62
C ILE A 733 43.46 -42.63 -48.39
N PHE A 734 44.38 -43.01 -47.52
CA PHE A 734 45.58 -42.23 -47.29
C PHE A 734 46.45 -42.09 -48.56
N LEU A 735 46.57 -43.17 -49.36
CA LEU A 735 47.27 -43.14 -50.63
C LEU A 735 46.55 -42.24 -51.63
N VAL A 736 45.22 -42.28 -51.68
CA VAL A 736 44.45 -41.39 -52.57
C VAL A 736 44.61 -39.94 -52.14
N ILE A 737 44.53 -39.63 -50.85
CA ILE A 737 44.74 -38.27 -50.32
C ILE A 737 46.18 -37.80 -50.62
N TYR A 738 47.17 -38.67 -50.38
CA TYR A 738 48.57 -38.37 -50.69
C TYR A 738 48.78 -38.12 -52.19
N TYR A 739 48.16 -38.94 -53.06
CA TYR A 739 48.22 -38.79 -54.50
C TYR A 739 47.53 -37.51 -54.99
N LEU A 740 46.37 -37.15 -54.39
CA LEU A 740 45.65 -35.90 -54.70
C LEU A 740 46.45 -34.67 -54.28
N ASN A 741 47.11 -34.69 -53.10
CA ASN A 741 48.03 -33.61 -52.68
C ASN A 741 49.29 -33.47 -53.48
N PHE A 742 49.79 -34.60 -54.15
CA PHE A 742 50.97 -34.60 -54.94
C PHE A 742 50.75 -34.04 -56.36
N PHE A 743 49.48 -34.00 -56.83
CA PHE A 743 49.12 -33.52 -58.15
C PHE A 743 48.49 -32.12 -58.17
N ASP A 744 48.59 -31.35 -57.10
CA ASP A 744 48.08 -29.97 -57.03
C ASP A 744 46.68 -29.80 -57.68
N ILE A 745 45.73 -30.75 -57.46
CA ILE A 745 44.36 -30.57 -57.89
C ILE A 745 43.70 -29.80 -56.78
N PRO A 746 43.38 -28.50 -56.99
CA PRO A 746 42.77 -27.66 -55.94
C PRO A 746 41.38 -28.28 -55.57
N PHE A 747 41.18 -28.49 -54.29
CA PHE A 747 39.96 -29.01 -53.65
C PHE A 747 38.68 -28.16 -53.91
N ALA A 748 38.78 -27.25 -54.90
CA ALA A 748 37.72 -26.31 -55.28
C ALA A 748 36.66 -26.92 -56.23
N PHE A 749 36.77 -28.21 -56.65
CA PHE A 749 35.85 -28.78 -57.62
C PHE A 749 34.81 -29.75 -57.05
N PHE A 750 34.77 -29.94 -55.74
CA PHE A 750 33.79 -30.86 -55.10
C PHE A 750 32.73 -30.19 -54.20
N ILE A 751 32.67 -28.85 -54.22
CA ILE A 751 31.56 -28.09 -53.61
C ILE A 751 31.04 -27.09 -54.66
N GLN A 752 30.39 -27.59 -55.66
CA GLN A 752 29.40 -26.88 -56.45
C GLN A 752 28.16 -27.72 -56.55
#